data_1c77f5904a10c8f42bf2da80c18397e5
#
_entry.id   1c77f5904a10c8f42bf2da80c18397e5
#
_cell.length_a   1.000
_cell.length_b   1.000
_cell.length_c   1.000
_cell.angle_alpha   90.00
_cell.angle_beta   90.00
_cell.angle_gamma   90.00
#
_symmetry.space_group_name_H-M   'P 1'
#
loop_
_entity.id
_entity.type
_entity.pdbx_description
1 polymer ?
#
loop_
_entity_poly.entity_id
_entity_poly.type
_entity_poly.pdbx_seq_one_letter_code
_entity_poly.pdbx_strand_id
1 'polypeptide(L)'
;MASAVYRSISVLTDKRLWLAILVVCNILITCTSLRAQLVRIDIDSVTWQNRRYVVVPYKKPLRKKVGLILSGGGARALCHIGVLKAFEEKGIPIDAVVGTSMGAIVGGLYASGYSASQLWSLAQNLKWDELTALSESEERRNLFLEQKRLRDKAVLTLQFSGLKLIIPKSLSAAQKLTEILDLLVLSSIYQPQGADFNTLAIPFRAVTTDLVSGKRVVLASGSLSEAMRASSAVPLLFAPIEQHDMQLADGGLLANIPVDVGDSLGAEYKIAVKAVSPLYENPQDIDVPWKAADQVIGIMMQEPNERQLRLANCTIAPNLNGFSATNFERIDELLQEGYRAALEVADEIKKEIQLAQTNDLNIQGYYKTVVGIETCAPFREKIEQIIAQATGAKAALAECLETDFFTDAFAEADTLNKTIVFHLKPTPKFYAVKVCGVSPDEAEAINDMLYGEIGQFYTNQHGTARLEAIVAFLRQRGYCLARLRQVRVFSDTLHIEIEEGTLKSIEIQQSRGWAQRFVIERELSVRAGAPLKANQIKSSIYSLYSMGIFNRVSMWLEHLEDSSAYRASTLRVKLDERFFELLRVGLRVDDIYAGQIFLDFRNENFLGTASEIGGWMMVGQRNFTAQTEFRAHRLWNSYITFFVRAFLEQRNLYQFQTRFTEPGVVPERNIIGEYGQRFWGVSVALGWQLYRDGNAVIEFTRWRNELIPLSIAPTLEAVWLSTLRARFTIDTRNSPIGATQGAYTNIYYDFSPSFLGSQISYSKLFFSHEENTSWFGGNLIGRLRLSAGFADNTTPFVQQFSLGGIGSQFSTIFYGLRFDEFRGRQLIVAGLEAQAPLPIQLVVPTFFSVHYNVGNIWLFASDVKLRDFLHGIGIELSLRTPIGLARLATAMSFRLGEFERTTFVQTVPPVYYFSLGYEF
;
A
#
# COMPACT_ATOMS: atom_id res chain seq x y z
N MET A 1 10.44 -74.17 1.58
CA MET A 1 10.47 -72.69 1.42
C MET A 1 11.61 -71.97 2.13
N ALA A 2 12.52 -72.70 2.77
CA ALA A 2 13.68 -72.07 3.48
C ALA A 2 14.98 -71.96 2.69
N SER A 3 15.06 -72.55 1.48
CA SER A 3 16.30 -72.55 0.64
C SER A 3 16.32 -71.46 -0.44
N ALA A 4 15.23 -70.74 -0.64
CA ALA A 4 15.14 -69.67 -1.64
C ALA A 4 15.48 -68.26 -1.07
N VAL A 5 15.44 -68.11 0.25
CA VAL A 5 15.70 -66.84 0.94
C VAL A 5 17.21 -66.63 1.18
N TYR A 6 17.99 -67.73 1.24
CA TYR A 6 19.44 -67.64 1.52
C TYR A 6 20.31 -67.26 0.30
N ARG A 7 19.76 -67.38 -0.94
CA ARG A 7 20.50 -66.95 -2.16
C ARG A 7 20.30 -65.47 -2.49
N SER A 8 19.32 -64.79 -1.91
CA SER A 8 19.07 -63.36 -2.11
C SER A 8 19.89 -62.45 -1.20
N ILE A 9 20.52 -63.02 -0.16
CA ILE A 9 21.30 -62.22 0.81
C ILE A 9 22.82 -62.21 0.47
N SER A 10 23.31 -63.17 -0.33
CA SER A 10 24.75 -63.24 -0.70
C SER A 10 25.16 -62.30 -1.83
N VAL A 11 24.21 -61.62 -2.50
CA VAL A 11 24.51 -60.62 -3.52
C VAL A 11 24.70 -59.22 -2.90
N LEU A 12 24.36 -59.05 -1.63
CA LEU A 12 24.44 -57.75 -0.93
C LEU A 12 25.75 -57.51 -0.17
N THR A 13 26.71 -58.48 -0.23
CA THR A 13 28.03 -58.37 0.47
C THR A 13 29.22 -58.15 -0.43
N ASP A 14 29.02 -57.93 -1.75
CA ASP A 14 30.13 -57.59 -2.63
C ASP A 14 30.50 -56.11 -2.49
N LYS A 15 31.60 -55.86 -1.78
CA LYS A 15 32.14 -54.50 -1.59
C LYS A 15 32.40 -53.77 -2.90
N ARG A 16 32.53 -54.46 -4.02
CA ARG A 16 32.73 -53.86 -5.35
C ARG A 16 31.40 -53.32 -5.91
N LEU A 17 30.29 -54.00 -5.61
CA LEU A 17 28.95 -53.51 -6.00
C LEU A 17 28.55 -52.28 -5.19
N TRP A 18 28.89 -52.28 -3.89
CA TRP A 18 28.67 -51.08 -3.05
C TRP A 18 29.57 -49.90 -3.44
N LEU A 19 30.82 -50.18 -3.85
CA LEU A 19 31.71 -49.15 -4.38
C LEU A 19 31.21 -48.61 -5.73
N ALA A 20 30.67 -49.47 -6.61
CA ALA A 20 30.09 -49.05 -7.88
C ALA A 20 28.78 -48.27 -7.66
N ILE A 21 27.94 -48.66 -6.74
CA ILE A 21 26.72 -47.92 -6.36
C ILE A 21 27.09 -46.59 -5.68
N LEU A 22 28.11 -46.54 -4.83
CA LEU A 22 28.62 -45.32 -4.22
C LEU A 22 29.25 -44.37 -5.26
N VAL A 23 29.97 -44.90 -6.25
CA VAL A 23 30.50 -44.09 -7.37
C VAL A 23 29.40 -43.61 -8.30
N VAL A 24 28.40 -44.44 -8.62
CA VAL A 24 27.24 -44.04 -9.41
C VAL A 24 26.32 -43.06 -8.62
N CYS A 25 26.13 -43.28 -7.32
CA CYS A 25 25.45 -42.31 -6.46
C CYS A 25 26.22 -41.00 -6.32
N ASN A 26 27.56 -41.02 -6.19
CA ASN A 26 28.37 -39.80 -6.22
C ASN A 26 28.31 -39.08 -7.58
N ILE A 27 28.35 -39.85 -8.68
CA ILE A 27 28.20 -39.28 -10.03
C ILE A 27 26.78 -38.74 -10.22
N LEU A 28 25.75 -39.42 -9.73
CA LEU A 28 24.38 -38.95 -9.74
C LEU A 28 24.16 -37.76 -8.79
N ILE A 29 24.78 -37.74 -7.62
CA ILE A 29 24.73 -36.60 -6.68
C ILE A 29 25.50 -35.39 -7.22
N THR A 30 26.64 -35.63 -7.93
CA THR A 30 27.36 -34.53 -8.61
C THR A 30 26.66 -34.05 -9.89
N CYS A 31 25.85 -34.90 -10.56
CA CYS A 31 25.00 -34.48 -11.67
C CYS A 31 23.70 -33.82 -11.26
N THR A 32 23.18 -34.01 -10.01
CA THR A 32 21.92 -33.43 -9.54
C THR A 32 22.09 -32.13 -8.75
N SER A 33 23.31 -31.66 -8.54
CA SER A 33 23.58 -30.42 -7.79
C SER A 33 23.77 -29.18 -8.68
N LEU A 34 23.18 -29.16 -9.89
CA LEU A 34 22.89 -27.89 -10.57
C LEU A 34 21.64 -27.28 -9.94
N ARG A 35 21.76 -26.84 -8.69
CA ARG A 35 20.83 -25.90 -8.08
C ARG A 35 20.80 -24.68 -8.98
N ALA A 36 19.62 -24.27 -9.44
CA ALA A 36 19.43 -23.00 -10.08
C ALA A 36 19.44 -21.87 -9.01
N GLN A 37 20.54 -21.68 -8.36
CA GLN A 37 21.03 -20.35 -8.04
C GLN A 37 21.41 -19.74 -9.37
N LEU A 38 21.09 -18.48 -9.59
CA LEU A 38 21.71 -17.67 -10.64
C LEU A 38 23.15 -18.15 -10.75
N VAL A 39 23.53 -18.57 -11.94
CA VAL A 39 24.78 -19.31 -12.18
C VAL A 39 25.92 -18.48 -11.64
N ARG A 40 26.22 -18.63 -10.36
CA ARG A 40 27.52 -18.32 -9.81
C ARG A 40 28.40 -19.46 -10.24
N ILE A 41 29.09 -19.28 -11.35
CA ILE A 41 30.10 -20.22 -11.80
C ILE A 41 31.30 -20.03 -10.87
N ASP A 42 31.31 -20.77 -9.76
CA ASP A 42 32.50 -20.91 -8.95
C ASP A 42 33.43 -21.79 -9.77
N ILE A 43 34.54 -21.21 -10.17
CA ILE A 43 35.61 -21.89 -10.91
C ILE A 43 36.38 -22.75 -9.91
N ASP A 44 36.05 -24.03 -9.81
CA ASP A 44 36.84 -25.00 -9.06
C ASP A 44 38.17 -25.27 -9.76
N SER A 45 39.26 -25.02 -9.06
CA SER A 45 40.63 -25.25 -9.53
C SER A 45 40.94 -26.77 -9.66
N VAL A 46 41.16 -27.25 -10.87
CA VAL A 46 41.75 -28.58 -11.10
C VAL A 46 43.26 -28.45 -11.00
N THR A 47 43.85 -29.04 -9.94
CA THR A 47 45.30 -29.10 -9.75
C THR A 47 45.90 -30.29 -10.46
N TRP A 48 46.76 -30.07 -11.45
CA TRP A 48 47.64 -31.06 -12.03
C TRP A 48 49.08 -30.83 -11.58
N GLN A 49 49.67 -31.78 -10.86
CA GLN A 49 51.11 -31.74 -10.51
C GLN A 49 51.92 -32.56 -11.50
N ASN A 50 52.72 -31.89 -12.31
CA ASN A 50 53.84 -32.52 -13.02
C ASN A 50 55.15 -31.86 -12.55
N ARG A 51 56.19 -32.63 -12.30
CA ARG A 51 57.43 -32.20 -11.65
C ARG A 51 58.25 -31.13 -12.40
N ARG A 52 57.88 -30.77 -13.62
CA ARG A 52 58.49 -29.71 -14.45
C ARG A 52 57.72 -28.44 -14.58
N TYR A 53 56.41 -28.42 -14.25
CA TYR A 53 55.52 -27.29 -14.48
C TYR A 53 54.94 -26.81 -13.17
N VAL A 54 54.87 -25.50 -12.99
CA VAL A 54 54.14 -24.87 -11.88
C VAL A 54 52.81 -24.39 -12.45
N VAL A 55 51.70 -25.04 -12.09
CA VAL A 55 50.37 -24.57 -12.39
C VAL A 55 50.02 -23.47 -11.41
N VAL A 56 49.73 -22.28 -11.91
CA VAL A 56 49.30 -21.15 -11.11
C VAL A 56 47.78 -21.09 -11.15
N PRO A 57 47.09 -21.62 -10.14
CA PRO A 57 45.64 -21.56 -10.11
C PRO A 57 45.21 -20.12 -9.97
N TYR A 58 44.26 -19.67 -10.82
CA TYR A 58 43.64 -18.40 -10.66
C TYR A 58 42.81 -18.43 -9.37
N LYS A 59 43.11 -17.54 -8.43
CA LYS A 59 42.20 -17.13 -7.40
C LYS A 59 41.79 -15.69 -7.74
N LYS A 60 40.47 -15.44 -7.82
CA LYS A 60 39.92 -14.10 -7.89
C LYS A 60 40.75 -13.19 -6.97
N PRO A 61 41.14 -11.97 -7.40
CA PRO A 61 42.01 -11.13 -6.58
C PRO A 61 41.38 -11.04 -5.20
N LEU A 62 42.17 -11.48 -4.18
CA LEU A 62 41.76 -11.44 -2.80
C LEU A 62 41.61 -9.95 -2.45
N ARG A 63 40.40 -9.49 -2.34
CA ARG A 63 40.09 -8.18 -1.79
C ARG A 63 39.46 -8.33 -0.44
N LYS A 64 39.54 -7.34 0.40
CA LYS A 64 38.81 -7.27 1.66
C LYS A 64 37.29 -7.33 1.37
N LYS A 65 36.58 -8.11 2.17
CA LYS A 65 35.12 -8.12 2.14
C LYS A 65 34.56 -6.80 2.64
N VAL A 66 33.73 -6.15 1.84
CA VAL A 66 33.17 -4.82 2.12
C VAL A 66 31.79 -4.95 2.79
N GLY A 67 31.68 -4.43 4.00
CA GLY A 67 30.40 -4.27 4.69
C GLY A 67 29.92 -2.83 4.60
N LEU A 68 28.70 -2.64 4.09
CA LEU A 68 28.04 -1.33 4.01
C LEU A 68 27.03 -1.19 5.15
N ILE A 69 27.21 -0.16 5.98
CA ILE A 69 26.39 0.10 7.15
C ILE A 69 25.59 1.38 6.90
N LEU A 70 24.26 1.24 6.82
CA LEU A 70 23.31 2.31 6.50
C LEU A 70 22.57 2.74 7.75
N SER A 71 22.78 3.98 8.18
CA SER A 71 22.13 4.52 9.37
C SER A 71 20.65 4.76 9.18
N GLY A 72 19.91 4.90 10.29
CA GLY A 72 18.60 5.54 10.27
C GLY A 72 18.69 7.03 9.98
N GLY A 73 17.56 7.69 9.77
CA GLY A 73 17.50 9.13 9.52
C GLY A 73 16.21 9.64 8.90
N GLY A 74 15.17 8.79 8.78
CA GLY A 74 13.92 9.14 8.10
C GLY A 74 14.15 9.53 6.65
N ALA A 75 13.56 10.64 6.19
CA ALA A 75 13.72 11.15 4.81
C ALA A 75 15.19 11.38 4.43
N ARG A 76 16.02 11.86 5.37
CA ARG A 76 17.46 12.10 5.14
C ARG A 76 18.21 10.86 4.69
N ALA A 77 17.81 9.70 5.21
CA ALA A 77 18.46 8.43 4.88
C ALA A 77 18.19 7.95 3.44
N LEU A 78 17.35 8.65 2.66
CA LEU A 78 17.26 8.45 1.21
C LEU A 78 18.58 8.78 0.49
N CYS A 79 19.48 9.58 1.10
CA CYS A 79 20.83 9.81 0.58
C CYS A 79 21.63 8.51 0.38
N HIS A 80 21.32 7.43 1.13
CA HIS A 80 21.92 6.11 0.95
C HIS A 80 21.79 5.58 -0.48
N ILE A 81 20.68 5.88 -1.15
CA ILE A 81 20.46 5.49 -2.56
C ILE A 81 21.49 6.18 -3.47
N GLY A 82 21.79 7.45 -3.21
CA GLY A 82 22.84 8.17 -3.92
C GLY A 82 24.22 7.53 -3.73
N VAL A 83 24.54 7.11 -2.50
CA VAL A 83 25.79 6.39 -2.19
C VAL A 83 25.88 5.07 -2.95
N LEU A 84 24.81 4.28 -2.95
CA LEU A 84 24.73 3.02 -3.69
C LEU A 84 24.95 3.24 -5.18
N LYS A 85 24.36 4.28 -5.77
CA LYS A 85 24.52 4.63 -7.18
C LYS A 85 25.97 4.98 -7.53
N ALA A 86 26.63 5.77 -6.70
CA ALA A 86 28.04 6.08 -6.89
C ALA A 86 28.92 4.83 -6.81
N PHE A 87 28.59 3.91 -5.90
CA PHE A 87 29.32 2.65 -5.75
C PHE A 87 29.13 1.71 -6.93
N GLU A 88 27.90 1.58 -7.46
CA GLU A 88 27.65 0.81 -8.69
C GLU A 88 28.44 1.39 -9.88
N GLU A 89 28.39 2.70 -10.11
CA GLU A 89 29.07 3.38 -11.21
C GLU A 89 30.61 3.31 -11.10
N LYS A 90 31.11 3.37 -9.88
CA LYS A 90 32.55 3.23 -9.60
C LYS A 90 33.01 1.77 -9.49
N GLY A 91 32.08 0.80 -9.49
CA GLY A 91 32.40 -0.63 -9.33
C GLY A 91 33.00 -0.96 -7.97
N ILE A 92 32.51 -0.32 -6.89
CA ILE A 92 32.86 -0.69 -5.51
C ILE A 92 31.98 -1.88 -5.10
N PRO A 93 32.57 -3.05 -4.80
CA PRO A 93 31.81 -4.23 -4.44
C PRO A 93 31.27 -4.11 -3.02
N ILE A 94 30.05 -4.60 -2.80
CA ILE A 94 29.41 -4.70 -1.48
C ILE A 94 29.15 -6.18 -1.19
N ASP A 95 29.72 -6.71 -0.11
CA ASP A 95 29.60 -8.13 0.27
C ASP A 95 28.62 -8.37 1.42
N ALA A 96 28.28 -7.31 2.17
CA ALA A 96 27.32 -7.36 3.27
C ALA A 96 26.65 -6.01 3.47
N VAL A 97 25.37 -6.00 3.86
CA VAL A 97 24.61 -4.79 4.18
C VAL A 97 24.01 -4.91 5.56
N VAL A 98 24.17 -3.86 6.36
CA VAL A 98 23.51 -3.69 7.67
C VAL A 98 22.73 -2.39 7.64
N GLY A 99 21.47 -2.40 8.04
CA GLY A 99 20.64 -1.21 8.02
C GLY A 99 19.83 -0.99 9.29
N THR A 100 19.61 0.26 9.63
CA THR A 100 18.70 0.71 10.69
C THR A 100 17.66 1.65 10.12
N SER A 101 16.37 1.49 10.51
CA SER A 101 15.28 2.37 10.10
C SER A 101 15.15 2.47 8.57
N MET A 102 15.13 3.68 7.99
CA MET A 102 15.14 3.87 6.53
C MET A 102 16.38 3.22 5.88
N GLY A 103 17.52 3.18 6.57
CA GLY A 103 18.69 2.44 6.07
C GLY A 103 18.46 0.93 5.97
N ALA A 104 17.59 0.36 6.81
CA ALA A 104 17.18 -1.04 6.67
C ALA A 104 16.25 -1.23 5.46
N ILE A 105 15.38 -0.27 5.14
CA ILE A 105 14.51 -0.31 3.95
C ILE A 105 15.37 -0.23 2.68
N VAL A 106 16.22 0.77 2.56
CA VAL A 106 17.10 0.95 1.39
C VAL A 106 18.05 -0.25 1.24
N GLY A 107 18.71 -0.66 2.33
CA GLY A 107 19.66 -1.76 2.34
C GLY A 107 19.01 -3.12 2.06
N GLY A 108 17.83 -3.38 2.61
CA GLY A 108 17.08 -4.61 2.40
C GLY A 108 16.56 -4.76 0.96
N LEU A 109 16.06 -3.68 0.37
CA LEU A 109 15.66 -3.67 -1.05
C LEU A 109 16.87 -3.83 -1.96
N TYR A 110 17.97 -3.15 -1.69
CA TYR A 110 19.21 -3.32 -2.44
C TYR A 110 19.74 -4.76 -2.37
N ALA A 111 19.78 -5.32 -1.16
CA ALA A 111 20.18 -6.72 -0.94
C ALA A 111 19.27 -7.74 -1.63
N SER A 112 18.00 -7.39 -1.88
CA SER A 112 17.05 -8.23 -2.62
C SER A 112 17.13 -8.08 -4.15
N GLY A 113 18.10 -7.29 -4.67
CA GLY A 113 18.45 -7.20 -6.09
C GLY A 113 17.87 -5.97 -6.82
N TYR A 114 17.35 -4.97 -6.10
CA TYR A 114 17.07 -3.68 -6.71
C TYR A 114 18.38 -2.93 -6.99
N SER A 115 18.55 -2.44 -8.21
CA SER A 115 19.67 -1.55 -8.50
C SER A 115 19.48 -0.17 -7.86
N ALA A 116 20.57 0.55 -7.65
CA ALA A 116 20.51 1.91 -7.14
C ALA A 116 19.65 2.83 -8.02
N SER A 117 19.67 2.65 -9.34
CA SER A 117 18.85 3.41 -10.29
C SER A 117 17.35 3.09 -10.14
N GLN A 118 16.98 1.83 -9.87
CA GLN A 118 15.59 1.45 -9.59
C GLN A 118 15.11 2.04 -8.27
N LEU A 119 15.95 2.00 -7.21
CA LEU A 119 15.62 2.61 -5.92
C LEU A 119 15.49 4.14 -6.03
N TRP A 120 16.32 4.79 -6.85
CA TRP A 120 16.24 6.20 -7.14
C TRP A 120 14.88 6.58 -7.75
N SER A 121 14.51 5.88 -8.82
CA SER A 121 13.20 6.08 -9.46
C SER A 121 12.05 5.77 -8.52
N LEU A 122 12.16 4.73 -7.70
CA LEU A 122 11.16 4.39 -6.70
C LEU A 122 10.99 5.52 -5.68
N ALA A 123 12.08 6.05 -5.14
CA ALA A 123 12.04 7.14 -4.16
C ALA A 123 11.35 8.40 -4.70
N GLN A 124 11.57 8.74 -5.99
CA GLN A 124 10.93 9.88 -6.64
C GLN A 124 9.44 9.70 -6.90
N ASN A 125 8.98 8.46 -7.15
CA ASN A 125 7.60 8.19 -7.57
C ASN A 125 6.68 7.74 -6.42
N LEU A 126 7.23 7.43 -5.24
CA LEU A 126 6.42 7.07 -4.08
C LEU A 126 5.69 8.30 -3.52
N LYS A 127 4.44 8.10 -3.14
CA LYS A 127 3.63 9.10 -2.44
C LYS A 127 3.95 9.08 -0.95
N TRP A 128 5.03 9.72 -0.57
CA TRP A 128 5.54 9.71 0.80
C TRP A 128 4.53 10.23 1.82
N ASP A 129 3.73 11.26 1.47
CA ASP A 129 2.68 11.81 2.33
C ASP A 129 1.65 10.75 2.73
N GLU A 130 1.33 9.82 1.80
CA GLU A 130 0.42 8.72 2.09
C GLU A 130 1.07 7.62 2.95
N LEU A 131 2.38 7.37 2.76
CA LEU A 131 3.13 6.33 3.47
C LEU A 131 3.46 6.71 4.91
N THR A 132 3.72 7.99 5.14
CA THR A 132 4.09 8.55 6.45
C THR A 132 2.90 9.18 7.18
N ALA A 133 1.70 9.12 6.59
CA ALA A 133 0.49 9.64 7.20
C ALA A 133 0.24 9.02 8.58
N LEU A 134 0.16 9.86 9.60
CA LEU A 134 -0.08 9.44 10.98
C LEU A 134 -1.55 9.09 11.25
N SER A 135 -2.46 9.59 10.43
CA SER A 135 -3.87 9.22 10.48
C SER A 135 -4.15 8.20 9.39
N GLU A 136 -4.19 6.93 9.76
CA GLU A 136 -4.78 5.90 8.91
C GLU A 136 -6.31 6.01 8.97
N SER A 137 -6.84 7.03 8.33
CA SER A 137 -8.23 6.93 7.91
C SER A 137 -8.24 5.85 6.83
N GLU A 138 -8.82 4.68 7.14
CA GLU A 138 -9.18 3.74 6.09
C GLU A 138 -9.85 4.58 5.00
N GLU A 139 -9.31 4.54 3.79
CA GLU A 139 -9.88 5.35 2.73
C GLU A 139 -11.37 5.03 2.66
N ARG A 140 -12.21 6.05 2.78
CA ARG A 140 -13.66 5.90 2.79
C ARG A 140 -14.15 5.02 1.63
N ARG A 141 -13.46 5.07 0.48
CA ARG A 141 -13.76 4.24 -0.69
C ARG A 141 -13.69 2.74 -0.41
N ASN A 142 -12.87 2.33 0.56
CA ASN A 142 -12.59 0.93 0.88
C ASN A 142 -13.66 0.30 1.77
N LEU A 143 -14.51 1.10 2.39
CA LEU A 143 -15.56 0.65 3.30
C LEU A 143 -16.82 0.24 2.53
N PHE A 144 -17.57 -0.69 3.09
CA PHE A 144 -18.92 -0.96 2.62
C PHE A 144 -19.83 0.26 2.82
N LEU A 145 -20.82 0.43 1.95
CA LEU A 145 -21.71 1.59 1.95
C LEU A 145 -22.28 1.93 3.33
N GLU A 146 -22.74 0.93 4.07
CA GLU A 146 -23.35 1.16 5.38
C GLU A 146 -22.30 1.46 6.47
N GLN A 147 -21.06 1.00 6.33
CA GLN A 147 -19.95 1.42 7.19
C GLN A 147 -19.58 2.88 6.92
N LYS A 148 -19.53 3.31 5.64
CA LYS A 148 -19.34 4.71 5.26
C LYS A 148 -20.33 5.60 6.00
N ARG A 149 -21.61 5.26 5.96
CA ARG A 149 -22.69 6.05 6.59
C ARG A 149 -22.53 6.27 8.10
N LEU A 150 -22.03 5.26 8.82
CA LEU A 150 -21.83 5.40 10.28
C LEU A 150 -20.53 6.12 10.63
N ARG A 151 -19.46 5.82 9.90
CA ARG A 151 -18.18 6.50 10.11
C ARG A 151 -18.23 7.97 9.76
N ASP A 152 -18.97 8.31 8.71
CA ASP A 152 -19.16 9.68 8.28
C ASP A 152 -19.84 10.59 9.34
N LYS A 153 -20.48 10.00 10.36
CA LYS A 153 -21.11 10.71 11.47
C LYS A 153 -20.21 10.92 12.69
N ALA A 154 -19.07 10.20 12.76
CA ALA A 154 -18.23 10.15 13.95
C ALA A 154 -17.04 11.10 13.88
N VAL A 155 -16.84 11.87 14.94
CA VAL A 155 -15.64 12.69 15.18
C VAL A 155 -14.57 11.87 15.90
N LEU A 156 -14.99 10.98 16.80
CA LEU A 156 -14.12 10.17 17.64
C LEU A 156 -14.61 8.72 17.65
N THR A 157 -13.66 7.77 17.48
CA THR A 157 -13.92 6.33 17.62
C THR A 157 -13.05 5.78 18.73
N LEU A 158 -13.66 5.21 19.76
CA LEU A 158 -13.01 4.56 20.89
C LEU A 158 -13.15 3.05 20.75
N GLN A 159 -12.10 2.29 21.07
CA GLN A 159 -12.11 0.82 21.06
C GLN A 159 -12.17 0.28 22.48
N PHE A 160 -12.87 -0.84 22.66
CA PHE A 160 -13.02 -1.49 23.95
C PHE A 160 -12.67 -2.98 23.87
N SER A 161 -12.31 -3.51 25.04
CA SER A 161 -12.25 -4.96 25.30
C SER A 161 -13.11 -5.22 26.53
N GLY A 162 -14.34 -5.64 26.32
CA GLY A 162 -15.37 -5.60 27.35
C GLY A 162 -15.63 -4.17 27.83
N LEU A 163 -15.40 -3.86 29.12
CA LEU A 163 -15.54 -2.51 29.66
C LEU A 163 -14.25 -1.69 29.71
N LYS A 164 -13.12 -2.26 29.26
CA LYS A 164 -11.82 -1.61 29.29
C LYS A 164 -11.60 -0.81 28.02
N LEU A 165 -11.37 0.50 28.14
CA LEU A 165 -10.95 1.36 27.04
C LEU A 165 -9.56 0.96 26.56
N ILE A 166 -9.41 0.77 25.26
CA ILE A 166 -8.14 0.45 24.60
C ILE A 166 -7.54 1.76 24.07
N ILE A 167 -6.39 2.11 24.61
CA ILE A 167 -5.60 3.23 24.11
C ILE A 167 -4.68 2.70 23.02
N PRO A 168 -4.71 3.26 21.79
CA PRO A 168 -3.80 2.86 20.73
C PRO A 168 -2.33 2.98 21.16
N LYS A 169 -1.50 1.99 20.79
CA LYS A 169 -0.05 2.01 21.10
C LYS A 169 0.73 3.01 20.25
N SER A 170 0.14 3.50 19.16
CA SER A 170 0.75 4.41 18.18
C SER A 170 -0.32 5.19 17.43
N LEU A 171 0.11 6.23 16.74
CA LEU A 171 -0.77 7.03 15.89
C LEU A 171 -1.18 6.28 14.61
N SER A 172 -0.31 5.41 14.07
CA SER A 172 -0.54 4.65 12.85
C SER A 172 -0.07 3.20 12.99
N ALA A 173 -0.79 2.24 12.41
CA ALA A 173 -0.35 0.84 12.25
C ALA A 173 0.64 0.68 11.08
N ALA A 174 0.80 1.71 10.26
CA ALA A 174 1.62 1.77 9.05
C ALA A 174 1.27 0.68 8.01
N GLN A 175 -0.02 0.45 7.78
CA GLN A 175 -0.50 -0.54 6.82
C GLN A 175 -0.03 -0.24 5.38
N LYS A 176 -0.07 1.02 4.94
CA LYS A 176 0.39 1.41 3.59
C LYS A 176 1.87 1.12 3.38
N LEU A 177 2.71 1.42 4.39
CA LEU A 177 4.13 1.09 4.35
C LEU A 177 4.33 -0.44 4.31
N THR A 178 3.60 -1.19 5.14
CA THR A 178 3.64 -2.66 5.14
C THR A 178 3.27 -3.23 3.78
N GLU A 179 2.16 -2.78 3.18
CA GLU A 179 1.70 -3.21 1.85
C GLU A 179 2.77 -2.98 0.77
N ILE A 180 3.36 -1.78 0.74
CA ILE A 180 4.39 -1.44 -0.27
C ILE A 180 5.64 -2.29 -0.06
N LEU A 181 6.12 -2.47 1.17
CA LEU A 181 7.29 -3.30 1.44
C LEU A 181 7.02 -4.77 1.06
N ASP A 182 5.84 -5.30 1.38
CA ASP A 182 5.45 -6.66 0.98
C ASP A 182 5.48 -6.81 -0.55
N LEU A 183 4.86 -5.88 -1.29
CA LEU A 183 4.82 -5.91 -2.75
C LEU A 183 6.19 -5.74 -3.39
N LEU A 184 7.07 -4.89 -2.85
CA LEU A 184 8.43 -4.70 -3.32
C LEU A 184 9.28 -5.97 -3.11
N VAL A 185 9.21 -6.59 -1.93
CA VAL A 185 9.93 -7.84 -1.65
C VAL A 185 9.40 -8.98 -2.52
N LEU A 186 8.07 -9.08 -2.70
CA LEU A 186 7.47 -10.10 -3.57
C LEU A 186 7.82 -9.91 -5.06
N SER A 187 8.12 -8.69 -5.47
CA SER A 187 8.55 -8.36 -6.84
C SER A 187 10.06 -8.34 -7.02
N SER A 188 10.84 -8.54 -5.95
CA SER A 188 12.29 -8.55 -6.01
C SER A 188 12.85 -9.79 -6.75
N ILE A 189 14.02 -9.65 -7.35
CA ILE A 189 14.70 -10.75 -8.06
C ILE A 189 15.12 -11.84 -7.07
N TYR A 190 15.70 -11.43 -5.94
CA TYR A 190 16.20 -12.32 -4.91
C TYR A 190 15.30 -12.27 -3.68
N GLN A 191 14.65 -13.40 -3.38
CA GLN A 191 13.79 -13.57 -2.20
C GLN A 191 14.50 -14.50 -1.21
N PRO A 192 14.35 -14.27 0.12
CA PRO A 192 14.99 -15.12 1.12
C PRO A 192 14.61 -16.60 0.97
N GLN A 193 15.59 -17.49 0.99
CA GLN A 193 15.40 -18.94 0.94
C GLN A 193 15.36 -19.49 2.36
N GLY A 194 14.36 -20.28 2.72
CA GLY A 194 14.20 -20.77 4.09
C GLY A 194 14.10 -19.62 5.11
N ALA A 195 13.60 -18.46 4.68
CA ALA A 195 13.56 -17.24 5.46
C ALA A 195 14.93 -16.68 5.90
N ASP A 196 16.06 -17.12 5.35
CA ASP A 196 17.42 -16.69 5.69
C ASP A 196 17.90 -15.54 4.81
N PHE A 197 18.26 -14.39 5.43
CA PHE A 197 18.74 -13.20 4.72
C PHE A 197 20.18 -13.34 4.19
N ASN A 198 20.89 -14.40 4.55
CA ASN A 198 22.18 -14.73 3.92
C ASN A 198 22.01 -15.22 2.48
N THR A 199 20.81 -15.63 2.09
CA THR A 199 20.50 -16.16 0.74
C THR A 199 20.06 -15.09 -0.26
N LEU A 200 19.95 -13.83 0.17
CA LEU A 200 19.74 -12.68 -0.71
C LEU A 200 20.93 -12.47 -1.64
N ALA A 201 20.82 -11.59 -2.62
CA ALA A 201 21.95 -11.23 -3.50
C ALA A 201 23.17 -10.77 -2.69
N ILE A 202 22.91 -10.04 -1.60
CA ILE A 202 23.92 -9.60 -0.63
C ILE A 202 23.37 -9.95 0.77
N PRO A 203 24.15 -10.63 1.63
CA PRO A 203 23.79 -10.90 3.02
C PRO A 203 23.35 -9.63 3.75
N PHE A 204 22.21 -9.68 4.42
CA PHE A 204 21.59 -8.51 5.02
C PHE A 204 21.26 -8.68 6.51
N ARG A 205 21.32 -7.59 7.27
CA ARG A 205 20.84 -7.49 8.66
C ARG A 205 20.03 -6.24 8.87
N ALA A 206 18.82 -6.39 9.42
CA ALA A 206 18.02 -5.26 9.92
C ALA A 206 18.18 -5.14 11.43
N VAL A 207 18.49 -3.94 11.92
CA VAL A 207 18.69 -3.69 13.35
C VAL A 207 17.43 -3.07 13.94
N THR A 208 16.96 -3.65 15.05
CA THR A 208 15.75 -3.25 15.78
C THR A 208 16.03 -3.12 17.26
N THR A 209 15.07 -2.57 17.98
CA THR A 209 15.07 -2.49 19.46
C THR A 209 13.86 -3.24 20.00
N ASP A 210 14.07 -4.16 20.93
CA ASP A 210 12.97 -4.77 21.68
C ASP A 210 12.59 -3.88 22.87
N LEU A 211 11.36 -3.34 22.85
CA LEU A 211 10.85 -2.45 23.90
C LEU A 211 10.57 -3.17 25.22
N VAL A 212 10.44 -4.52 25.22
CA VAL A 212 10.19 -5.30 26.42
C VAL A 212 11.47 -5.51 27.20
N SER A 213 12.53 -5.96 26.53
CA SER A 213 13.81 -6.21 27.19
C SER A 213 14.75 -5.00 27.22
N GLY A 214 14.48 -3.96 26.43
CA GLY A 214 15.38 -2.82 26.25
C GLY A 214 16.69 -3.19 25.55
N LYS A 215 16.71 -4.26 24.73
CA LYS A 215 17.92 -4.73 24.05
C LYS A 215 17.83 -4.54 22.53
N ARG A 216 19.01 -4.37 21.93
CA ARG A 216 19.16 -4.40 20.48
C ARG A 216 18.89 -5.82 19.97
N VAL A 217 18.11 -5.94 18.91
CA VAL A 217 17.82 -7.20 18.19
C VAL A 217 18.28 -7.05 16.75
N VAL A 218 19.07 -8.00 16.26
CA VAL A 218 19.55 -8.04 14.87
C VAL A 218 18.78 -9.14 14.13
N LEU A 219 17.96 -8.73 13.18
CA LEU A 219 17.15 -9.65 12.39
C LEU A 219 17.98 -10.16 11.19
N ALA A 220 18.13 -11.49 11.12
CA ALA A 220 18.88 -12.20 10.09
C ALA A 220 18.00 -13.16 9.28
N SER A 221 16.74 -13.33 9.70
CA SER A 221 15.81 -14.29 9.11
C SER A 221 14.36 -13.87 9.33
N GLY A 222 13.44 -14.55 8.65
CA GLY A 222 12.00 -14.28 8.70
C GLY A 222 11.50 -13.56 7.46
N SER A 223 10.43 -12.79 7.60
CA SER A 223 9.95 -11.92 6.52
C SER A 223 10.87 -10.71 6.37
N LEU A 224 11.42 -10.49 5.18
CA LEU A 224 12.28 -9.34 4.89
C LEU A 224 11.50 -8.03 5.01
N SER A 225 10.26 -7.99 4.54
CA SER A 225 9.40 -6.80 4.65
C SER A 225 9.05 -6.47 6.11
N GLU A 226 8.73 -7.49 6.95
CA GLU A 226 8.52 -7.28 8.38
C GLU A 226 9.80 -6.83 9.10
N ALA A 227 10.96 -7.36 8.73
CA ALA A 227 12.23 -6.95 9.33
C ALA A 227 12.56 -5.47 9.04
N MET A 228 12.38 -5.03 7.78
CA MET A 228 12.50 -3.62 7.39
C MET A 228 11.47 -2.75 8.12
N ARG A 229 10.22 -3.22 8.21
CA ARG A 229 9.13 -2.52 8.90
C ARG A 229 9.37 -2.42 10.41
N ALA A 230 9.88 -3.48 11.06
CA ALA A 230 10.24 -3.47 12.47
C ALA A 230 11.38 -2.47 12.76
N SER A 231 12.41 -2.48 11.91
CA SER A 231 13.53 -1.57 12.01
C SER A 231 13.14 -0.10 11.84
N SER A 232 12.04 0.19 11.14
CA SER A 232 11.51 1.54 10.89
C SER A 232 10.28 1.90 11.73
N ALA A 233 9.97 1.11 12.78
CA ALA A 233 8.84 1.35 13.68
C ALA A 233 9.16 2.40 14.75
N VAL A 234 9.20 3.67 14.38
CA VAL A 234 9.45 4.78 15.31
C VAL A 234 8.37 4.82 16.39
N PRO A 235 8.72 4.68 17.68
CA PRO A 235 7.74 4.65 18.76
C PRO A 235 6.83 5.88 18.78
N LEU A 236 5.60 5.70 19.22
CA LEU A 236 4.51 6.68 19.22
C LEU A 236 3.95 6.97 17.81
N LEU A 237 4.78 7.03 16.79
CA LEU A 237 4.33 7.27 15.40
C LEU A 237 3.77 5.99 14.78
N PHE A 238 4.57 4.91 14.81
CA PHE A 238 4.21 3.63 14.18
C PHE A 238 4.13 2.51 15.21
N ALA A 239 3.16 1.61 15.02
CA ALA A 239 3.00 0.44 15.86
C ALA A 239 4.24 -0.46 15.81
N PRO A 240 4.76 -0.93 16.97
CA PRO A 240 5.81 -1.93 17.01
C PRO A 240 5.37 -3.24 16.37
N ILE A 241 6.33 -4.03 15.92
CA ILE A 241 6.06 -5.38 15.40
C ILE A 241 6.11 -6.38 16.55
N GLU A 242 5.01 -7.06 16.78
CA GLU A 242 4.97 -8.15 17.77
C GLU A 242 5.53 -9.44 17.14
N GLN A 243 6.61 -9.95 17.72
CA GLN A 243 7.25 -11.21 17.30
C GLN A 243 7.62 -12.03 18.54
N HIS A 244 6.98 -13.18 18.71
CA HIS A 244 7.07 -13.98 19.94
C HIS A 244 6.72 -13.10 21.15
N ASP A 245 7.61 -13.03 22.17
CA ASP A 245 7.43 -12.23 23.38
C ASP A 245 8.08 -10.83 23.28
N MET A 246 8.55 -10.44 22.09
CA MET A 246 9.21 -9.16 21.83
C MET A 246 8.26 -8.13 21.19
N GLN A 247 8.50 -6.86 21.48
CA GLN A 247 7.89 -5.73 20.78
C GLN A 247 8.99 -4.95 20.06
N LEU A 248 9.18 -5.26 18.78
CA LEU A 248 10.25 -4.69 17.95
C LEU A 248 9.89 -3.29 17.46
N ALA A 249 10.74 -2.35 17.76
CA ALA A 249 10.66 -0.96 17.37
C ALA A 249 11.93 -0.52 16.63
N ASP A 250 11.97 0.75 16.20
CA ASP A 250 13.07 1.33 15.46
C ASP A 250 14.43 1.09 16.15
N GLY A 251 15.38 0.59 15.38
CA GLY A 251 16.73 0.29 15.84
C GLY A 251 17.51 1.55 16.24
N GLY A 252 17.12 2.72 15.74
CA GLY A 252 17.72 4.01 16.06
C GLY A 252 17.66 4.39 17.53
N LEU A 253 16.82 3.73 18.33
CA LEU A 253 16.78 3.93 19.79
C LEU A 253 18.05 3.45 20.52
N LEU A 254 18.73 2.41 19.99
CA LEU A 254 19.90 1.80 20.65
C LEU A 254 21.12 1.67 19.74
N ALA A 255 20.94 1.59 18.43
CA ALA A 255 22.02 1.35 17.48
C ALA A 255 21.67 1.96 16.10
N ASN A 256 21.77 3.28 16.02
CA ASN A 256 21.42 3.99 14.79
C ASN A 256 22.46 3.78 13.67
N ILE A 257 23.73 3.56 14.02
CA ILE A 257 24.84 3.26 13.08
C ILE A 257 25.51 1.97 13.56
N PRO A 258 25.01 0.77 13.28
CA PRO A 258 25.46 -0.49 13.88
C PRO A 258 26.69 -1.09 13.16
N VAL A 259 27.85 -0.43 13.21
CA VAL A 259 29.09 -0.85 12.52
C VAL A 259 29.59 -2.20 13.01
N ASP A 260 29.47 -2.50 14.30
CA ASP A 260 29.86 -3.77 14.91
C ASP A 260 29.08 -4.97 14.38
N VAL A 261 27.87 -4.78 13.87
CA VAL A 261 27.09 -5.86 13.26
C VAL A 261 27.73 -6.36 11.97
N GLY A 262 28.47 -5.52 11.25
CA GLY A 262 29.24 -5.90 10.06
C GLY A 262 30.25 -7.02 10.31
N ASP A 263 30.81 -7.09 11.52
CA ASP A 263 31.74 -8.16 11.90
C ASP A 263 31.07 -9.54 11.87
N SER A 264 29.80 -9.64 12.23
CA SER A 264 29.02 -10.88 12.18
C SER A 264 28.78 -11.42 10.76
N LEU A 265 28.95 -10.57 9.74
CA LEU A 265 28.86 -10.91 8.32
C LEU A 265 30.26 -11.12 7.68
N GLY A 266 31.33 -11.04 8.49
CA GLY A 266 32.71 -11.20 8.05
C GLY A 266 33.23 -10.03 7.21
N ALA A 267 32.70 -8.81 7.43
CA ALA A 267 33.19 -7.61 6.77
C ALA A 267 34.59 -7.24 7.30
N GLU A 268 35.56 -7.18 6.38
CA GLU A 268 36.95 -6.80 6.67
C GLU A 268 37.19 -5.29 6.46
N TYR A 269 36.37 -4.67 5.64
CA TYR A 269 36.36 -3.24 5.40
C TYR A 269 34.94 -2.70 5.56
N LYS A 270 34.72 -1.89 6.59
CA LYS A 270 33.41 -1.41 6.98
C LYS A 270 33.22 0.04 6.56
N ILE A 271 32.21 0.33 5.74
CA ILE A 271 31.83 1.67 5.29
C ILE A 271 30.56 2.05 6.01
N ALA A 272 30.62 3.10 6.84
CA ALA A 272 29.46 3.65 7.52
C ALA A 272 28.90 4.88 6.79
N VAL A 273 27.63 4.87 6.44
CA VAL A 273 26.96 6.04 5.86
C VAL A 273 26.12 6.71 6.93
N LYS A 274 26.50 7.95 7.28
CA LYS A 274 25.87 8.72 8.36
C LYS A 274 24.80 9.67 7.81
N ALA A 275 23.52 9.30 7.98
CA ALA A 275 22.36 10.14 7.64
C ALA A 275 21.68 10.76 8.89
N VAL A 276 22.41 10.87 9.98
CA VAL A 276 21.91 11.38 11.26
C VAL A 276 21.88 12.92 11.24
N SER A 277 20.83 13.50 11.86
CA SER A 277 20.77 14.96 12.08
C SER A 277 21.86 15.48 12.97
N PRO A 278 22.34 16.70 12.73
CA PRO A 278 22.79 17.53 13.83
C PRO A 278 21.63 17.79 14.81
N LEU A 279 21.95 18.04 16.07
CA LEU A 279 20.95 18.48 17.05
C LEU A 279 20.39 19.84 16.65
N TYR A 280 19.14 20.10 17.01
CA TYR A 280 18.56 21.44 16.86
C TYR A 280 19.32 22.42 17.75
N GLU A 281 19.81 23.50 17.17
CA GLU A 281 20.62 24.50 17.88
C GLU A 281 19.75 25.63 18.44
N ASN A 282 18.58 25.89 17.85
CA ASN A 282 17.72 26.96 18.33
C ASN A 282 16.49 26.39 19.05
N PRO A 283 16.15 26.97 20.24
CA PRO A 283 14.94 26.53 20.96
C PRO A 283 13.64 26.65 20.15
N GLN A 284 13.59 27.58 19.19
CA GLN A 284 12.43 27.84 18.33
C GLN A 284 12.20 26.71 17.30
N ASP A 285 13.23 25.92 17.02
CA ASP A 285 13.13 24.79 16.11
C ASP A 285 12.46 23.56 16.77
N ILE A 286 12.36 23.55 18.11
CA ILE A 286 11.72 22.48 18.90
C ILE A 286 10.29 22.92 19.27
N ASP A 287 9.49 23.20 18.26
CA ASP A 287 8.14 23.78 18.36
C ASP A 287 7.01 22.77 18.57
N VAL A 288 7.29 21.48 18.38
CA VAL A 288 6.29 20.40 18.44
C VAL A 288 6.82 19.17 19.19
N PRO A 289 5.95 18.38 19.86
CA PRO A 289 6.37 17.25 20.69
C PRO A 289 7.26 16.22 20.00
N TRP A 290 7.04 15.93 18.72
CA TRP A 290 7.86 14.96 17.99
C TRP A 290 9.26 15.47 17.64
N LYS A 291 9.47 16.79 17.46
CA LYS A 291 10.81 17.38 17.33
C LYS A 291 11.56 17.33 18.67
N ALA A 292 10.86 17.55 19.78
CA ALA A 292 11.44 17.35 21.11
C ALA A 292 11.87 15.89 21.34
N ALA A 293 11.04 14.92 20.90
CA ALA A 293 11.39 13.51 20.98
C ALA A 293 12.59 13.15 20.07
N ASP A 294 12.66 13.68 18.83
CA ASP A 294 13.80 13.53 17.92
C ASP A 294 15.09 14.08 18.53
N GLN A 295 15.01 15.28 19.14
CA GLN A 295 16.14 15.89 19.86
C GLN A 295 16.64 15.03 21.03
N VAL A 296 15.72 14.50 21.84
CA VAL A 296 16.08 13.63 22.98
C VAL A 296 16.78 12.35 22.48
N ILE A 297 16.23 11.71 21.46
CA ILE A 297 16.85 10.52 20.84
C ILE A 297 18.23 10.90 20.26
N GLY A 298 18.33 12.03 19.57
CA GLY A 298 19.58 12.55 19.01
C GLY A 298 20.66 12.71 20.07
N ILE A 299 20.32 13.35 21.21
CA ILE A 299 21.21 13.53 22.34
C ILE A 299 21.67 12.19 22.94
N MET A 300 20.72 11.27 23.18
CA MET A 300 21.01 9.95 23.75
C MET A 300 21.92 9.10 22.82
N MET A 301 21.78 9.26 21.52
CA MET A 301 22.51 8.47 20.52
C MET A 301 23.85 9.09 20.10
N GLN A 302 24.20 10.29 20.54
CA GLN A 302 25.43 10.96 20.10
C GLN A 302 26.66 10.13 20.43
N GLU A 303 26.85 9.77 21.70
CA GLU A 303 28.02 8.99 22.14
C GLU A 303 28.04 7.56 21.58
N PRO A 304 26.90 6.79 21.58
CA PRO A 304 26.85 5.49 20.93
C PRO A 304 27.23 5.54 19.45
N ASN A 305 26.77 6.53 18.70
CA ASN A 305 27.07 6.68 17.27
C ASN A 305 28.55 6.98 17.05
N GLU A 306 29.16 7.88 17.83
CA GLU A 306 30.59 8.18 17.73
C GLU A 306 31.46 6.96 18.05
N ARG A 307 31.05 6.14 19.04
CA ARG A 307 31.75 4.88 19.38
C ARG A 307 31.70 3.90 18.22
N GLN A 308 30.55 3.77 17.56
CA GLN A 308 30.37 2.90 16.42
C GLN A 308 31.15 3.39 15.19
N LEU A 309 31.14 4.69 14.90
CA LEU A 309 31.90 5.28 13.79
C LEU A 309 33.42 5.04 13.90
N ARG A 310 33.96 4.94 15.11
CA ARG A 310 35.39 4.58 15.32
C ARG A 310 35.72 3.16 14.88
N LEU A 311 34.75 2.29 14.72
CA LEU A 311 34.91 0.92 14.23
C LEU A 311 34.86 0.85 12.69
N ALA A 312 34.44 1.91 12.02
CA ALA A 312 34.37 1.99 10.57
C ALA A 312 35.77 2.28 9.98
N ASN A 313 36.08 1.67 8.84
CA ASN A 313 37.28 1.99 8.08
C ASN A 313 37.08 3.29 7.27
N CYS A 314 35.86 3.51 6.77
CA CYS A 314 35.49 4.72 6.05
C CYS A 314 34.13 5.21 6.55
N THR A 315 33.97 6.51 6.71
CA THR A 315 32.71 7.16 7.06
C THR A 315 32.30 8.13 5.96
N ILE A 316 31.13 7.90 5.36
CA ILE A 316 30.53 8.82 4.39
C ILE A 316 29.48 9.65 5.13
N ALA A 317 29.66 10.97 5.16
CA ALA A 317 28.78 11.90 5.83
C ALA A 317 28.27 12.95 4.83
N PRO A 318 27.16 12.67 4.12
CA PRO A 318 26.55 13.66 3.21
C PRO A 318 26.17 14.93 3.95
N ASN A 319 26.20 16.07 3.26
CA ASN A 319 25.77 17.34 3.86
C ASN A 319 24.23 17.41 3.91
N LEU A 320 23.68 17.11 5.06
CA LEU A 320 22.23 17.06 5.29
C LEU A 320 21.71 18.27 6.10
N ASN A 321 22.45 19.35 6.15
CA ASN A 321 22.02 20.58 6.82
C ASN A 321 20.77 21.16 6.12
N GLY A 322 19.76 21.51 6.89
CA GLY A 322 18.48 22.02 6.39
C GLY A 322 17.50 20.95 5.87
N PHE A 323 17.82 19.65 6.02
CA PHE A 323 16.88 18.57 5.74
C PHE A 323 16.27 18.01 7.01
N SER A 324 14.95 17.81 7.01
CA SER A 324 14.23 17.19 8.14
C SER A 324 14.11 15.67 7.94
N ALA A 325 13.99 14.93 9.04
CA ALA A 325 13.70 13.48 9.01
C ALA A 325 12.29 13.16 8.47
N THR A 326 11.37 14.12 8.56
CA THR A 326 9.95 13.94 8.23
C THR A 326 9.51 14.64 6.93
N ASN A 327 10.39 15.41 6.29
CA ASN A 327 10.06 16.12 5.05
C ASN A 327 10.62 15.37 3.83
N PHE A 328 9.73 14.88 2.99
CA PHE A 328 10.00 14.16 1.75
C PHE A 328 9.85 15.01 0.48
N GLU A 329 9.79 16.35 0.59
CA GLU A 329 9.61 17.23 -0.59
C GLU A 329 10.88 17.39 -1.41
N ARG A 330 12.07 17.30 -0.78
CA ARG A 330 13.37 17.57 -1.40
C ARG A 330 14.18 16.30 -1.69
N ILE A 331 13.52 15.26 -2.18
CA ILE A 331 14.13 13.93 -2.39
C ILE A 331 15.32 13.99 -3.35
N ASP A 332 15.18 14.69 -4.48
CA ASP A 332 16.24 14.77 -5.50
C ASP A 332 17.53 15.34 -4.92
N GLU A 333 17.44 16.35 -4.10
CA GLU A 333 18.59 16.95 -3.45
C GLU A 333 19.27 15.98 -2.48
N LEU A 334 18.48 15.23 -1.69
CA LEU A 334 19.00 14.21 -0.77
C LEU A 334 19.75 13.09 -1.51
N LEU A 335 19.18 12.62 -2.63
CA LEU A 335 19.81 11.61 -3.47
C LEU A 335 21.13 12.10 -4.05
N GLN A 336 21.18 13.35 -4.53
CA GLN A 336 22.39 13.97 -5.08
C GLN A 336 23.48 14.21 -4.01
N GLU A 337 23.11 14.61 -2.79
CA GLU A 337 24.07 14.78 -1.68
C GLU A 337 24.75 13.46 -1.34
N GLY A 338 23.97 12.36 -1.27
CA GLY A 338 24.54 11.02 -1.03
C GLY A 338 25.49 10.59 -2.16
N TYR A 339 25.11 10.82 -3.40
CA TYR A 339 25.93 10.50 -4.58
C TYR A 339 27.25 11.26 -4.57
N ARG A 340 27.24 12.58 -4.32
CA ARG A 340 28.41 13.43 -4.27
C ARG A 340 29.36 13.01 -3.15
N ALA A 341 28.84 12.83 -1.92
CA ALA A 341 29.67 12.43 -0.78
C ALA A 341 30.38 11.06 -0.98
N ALA A 342 29.72 10.14 -1.69
CA ALA A 342 30.33 8.84 -2.00
C ALA A 342 31.42 8.95 -3.07
N LEU A 343 31.26 9.81 -4.08
CA LEU A 343 32.27 10.01 -5.11
C LEU A 343 33.59 10.56 -4.55
N GLU A 344 33.53 11.42 -3.53
CA GLU A 344 34.71 12.00 -2.90
C GLU A 344 35.68 10.95 -2.30
N VAL A 345 35.14 9.82 -1.82
CA VAL A 345 35.92 8.78 -1.15
C VAL A 345 36.07 7.49 -1.96
N ALA A 346 35.40 7.41 -3.11
CA ALA A 346 35.31 6.18 -3.90
C ALA A 346 36.66 5.62 -4.36
N ASP A 347 37.55 6.49 -4.81
CA ASP A 347 38.87 6.09 -5.33
C ASP A 347 39.82 5.65 -4.21
N GLU A 348 39.68 6.23 -3.00
CA GLU A 348 40.42 5.83 -1.80
C GLU A 348 39.94 4.44 -1.32
N ILE A 349 38.61 4.26 -1.23
CA ILE A 349 38.03 2.95 -0.88
C ILE A 349 38.57 1.86 -1.81
N LYS A 350 38.59 2.09 -3.13
CA LYS A 350 39.10 1.11 -4.09
C LYS A 350 40.55 0.68 -3.81
N LYS A 351 41.41 1.62 -3.43
CA LYS A 351 42.79 1.32 -3.07
C LYS A 351 42.89 0.50 -1.79
N GLU A 352 42.12 0.83 -0.78
CA GLU A 352 42.19 0.23 0.56
C GLU A 352 41.62 -1.19 0.61
N ILE A 353 40.64 -1.52 -0.27
CA ILE A 353 40.08 -2.87 -0.33
C ILE A 353 40.94 -3.85 -1.12
N GLN A 354 41.83 -3.38 -1.97
CA GLN A 354 42.77 -4.25 -2.70
C GLN A 354 43.81 -4.81 -1.74
N LEU A 355 43.93 -6.13 -1.68
CA LEU A 355 45.00 -6.79 -0.97
C LEU A 355 46.21 -6.90 -1.90
N ALA A 356 47.40 -6.57 -1.39
CA ALA A 356 48.65 -6.83 -2.10
C ALA A 356 48.77 -8.34 -2.37
N GLN A 357 49.00 -8.73 -3.62
CA GLN A 357 49.20 -10.11 -4.00
C GLN A 357 50.55 -10.57 -3.45
N THR A 358 50.54 -11.15 -2.25
CA THR A 358 51.70 -11.85 -1.73
C THR A 358 51.78 -13.29 -2.32
N ASN A 359 52.92 -13.68 -2.88
CA ASN A 359 53.19 -14.96 -3.56
C ASN A 359 52.69 -15.10 -5.00
N ASP A 360 52.92 -14.13 -5.85
CA ASP A 360 52.81 -14.31 -7.30
C ASP A 360 54.13 -14.76 -7.90
N LEU A 361 54.05 -15.62 -8.93
CA LEU A 361 55.23 -16.01 -9.68
C LEU A 361 55.70 -14.85 -10.53
N ASN A 362 56.89 -14.32 -10.26
CA ASN A 362 57.48 -13.28 -11.12
C ASN A 362 57.86 -13.92 -12.48
N ILE A 363 57.24 -13.44 -13.54
CA ILE A 363 57.37 -13.90 -14.93
C ILE A 363 58.17 -12.94 -15.82
N GLN A 364 58.85 -12.00 -15.22
CA GLN A 364 59.79 -11.16 -15.96
C GLN A 364 60.92 -12.04 -16.55
N GLY A 365 61.15 -11.92 -17.86
CA GLY A 365 62.13 -12.75 -18.56
C GLY A 365 61.67 -14.15 -18.96
N TYR A 366 60.38 -14.49 -18.74
CA TYR A 366 59.81 -15.72 -19.30
C TYR A 366 59.31 -15.47 -20.73
N TYR A 367 59.50 -16.47 -21.59
CA TYR A 367 58.81 -16.52 -22.87
C TYR A 367 57.36 -16.88 -22.65
N LYS A 368 56.47 -15.97 -23.07
CA LYS A 368 55.05 -16.01 -22.76
C LYS A 368 54.26 -16.48 -23.98
N THR A 369 53.46 -17.52 -23.86
CA THR A 369 52.56 -18.04 -24.89
C THR A 369 51.14 -18.07 -24.39
N VAL A 370 50.19 -17.83 -25.28
CA VAL A 370 48.74 -17.84 -24.94
C VAL A 370 48.05 -18.86 -25.82
N VAL A 371 47.21 -19.70 -25.21
CA VAL A 371 46.42 -20.75 -25.86
C VAL A 371 44.93 -20.53 -25.55
N GLY A 372 44.08 -20.79 -26.53
CA GLY A 372 42.61 -20.67 -26.36
C GLY A 372 42.05 -19.32 -26.83
N ILE A 373 42.87 -18.44 -27.43
CA ILE A 373 42.42 -17.15 -27.98
C ILE A 373 42.26 -17.14 -29.49
N GLU A 374 42.38 -18.28 -30.15
CA GLU A 374 42.34 -18.42 -31.61
C GLU A 374 41.01 -17.98 -32.18
N THR A 375 39.91 -18.15 -31.44
CA THR A 375 38.56 -17.77 -31.82
C THR A 375 38.20 -16.35 -31.39
N CYS A 376 39.08 -15.66 -30.66
CA CYS A 376 38.82 -14.36 -30.02
C CYS A 376 39.50 -13.19 -30.77
N ALA A 377 39.52 -13.20 -32.11
CA ALA A 377 40.22 -12.22 -32.91
C ALA A 377 40.07 -10.73 -32.49
N PRO A 378 38.90 -10.24 -32.08
CA PRO A 378 38.75 -8.85 -31.66
C PRO A 378 39.51 -8.46 -30.39
N PHE A 379 39.85 -9.44 -29.52
CA PHE A 379 40.44 -9.18 -28.20
C PHE A 379 41.85 -9.69 -28.06
N ARG A 380 42.35 -10.37 -29.09
CA ARG A 380 43.64 -11.01 -29.09
C ARG A 380 44.78 -10.06 -28.75
N GLU A 381 44.83 -8.92 -29.44
CA GLU A 381 45.85 -7.89 -29.22
C GLU A 381 45.87 -7.38 -27.77
N LYS A 382 44.67 -7.11 -27.22
CA LYS A 382 44.55 -6.64 -25.86
C LYS A 382 45.01 -7.67 -24.82
N ILE A 383 44.69 -8.93 -25.02
CA ILE A 383 45.12 -10.04 -24.13
C ILE A 383 46.61 -10.27 -24.23
N GLU A 384 47.17 -10.26 -25.46
CA GLU A 384 48.62 -10.39 -25.68
C GLU A 384 49.37 -9.19 -25.04
N GLN A 385 48.83 -7.99 -25.05
CA GLN A 385 49.41 -6.82 -24.37
C GLN A 385 49.37 -6.99 -22.84
N ILE A 386 48.23 -7.39 -22.27
CA ILE A 386 48.11 -7.66 -20.85
C ILE A 386 49.16 -8.65 -20.37
N ILE A 387 49.28 -9.78 -21.07
CA ILE A 387 50.24 -10.84 -20.72
C ILE A 387 51.70 -10.40 -20.95
N ALA A 388 51.96 -9.64 -22.02
CA ALA A 388 53.30 -9.11 -22.31
C ALA A 388 53.83 -8.17 -21.23
N GLN A 389 52.92 -7.27 -20.74
CA GLN A 389 53.27 -6.27 -19.72
C GLN A 389 53.27 -6.81 -18.29
N ALA A 390 52.66 -7.96 -18.04
CA ALA A 390 52.53 -8.51 -16.71
C ALA A 390 53.87 -8.91 -16.10
N THR A 391 54.08 -8.55 -14.87
CA THR A 391 55.25 -8.95 -14.04
C THR A 391 55.00 -10.20 -13.21
N GLY A 392 53.71 -10.49 -12.91
CA GLY A 392 53.25 -11.65 -12.18
C GLY A 392 52.27 -12.49 -12.97
N ALA A 393 52.35 -13.83 -12.79
CA ALA A 393 51.46 -14.77 -13.49
C ALA A 393 50.02 -14.69 -13.03
N LYS A 394 49.79 -14.57 -11.71
CA LYS A 394 48.46 -14.40 -11.15
C LYS A 394 47.85 -13.07 -11.52
N ALA A 395 48.66 -12.01 -11.53
CA ALA A 395 48.24 -10.68 -11.93
C ALA A 395 47.77 -10.68 -13.39
N ALA A 396 48.52 -11.34 -14.31
CA ALA A 396 48.14 -11.48 -15.70
C ALA A 396 46.81 -12.24 -15.87
N LEU A 397 46.65 -13.36 -15.18
CA LEU A 397 45.40 -14.14 -15.21
C LEU A 397 44.21 -13.34 -14.66
N ALA A 398 44.40 -12.59 -13.58
CA ALA A 398 43.39 -11.73 -13.00
C ALA A 398 42.91 -10.69 -14.00
N GLU A 399 43.86 -9.98 -14.63
CA GLU A 399 43.55 -8.94 -15.60
C GLU A 399 42.88 -9.51 -16.87
N CYS A 400 43.30 -10.71 -17.32
CA CYS A 400 42.59 -11.38 -18.41
C CYS A 400 41.16 -11.73 -18.08
N LEU A 401 40.88 -12.21 -16.86
CA LEU A 401 39.53 -12.56 -16.42
C LEU A 401 38.66 -11.33 -16.10
N GLU A 402 39.26 -10.22 -15.68
CA GLU A 402 38.56 -8.93 -15.54
C GLU A 402 37.99 -8.38 -16.86
N THR A 403 38.55 -8.85 -18.00
CA THR A 403 37.97 -8.55 -19.33
C THR A 403 36.61 -9.20 -19.56
N ASP A 404 36.21 -10.17 -18.73
CA ASP A 404 34.94 -10.94 -18.73
C ASP A 404 34.73 -11.83 -20.00
N PHE A 405 35.76 -11.99 -20.83
CA PHE A 405 35.69 -12.83 -22.05
C PHE A 405 36.04 -14.30 -21.84
N PHE A 406 36.47 -14.67 -20.64
CA PHE A 406 36.92 -16.00 -20.35
C PHE A 406 36.16 -16.62 -19.18
N THR A 407 35.77 -17.90 -19.33
CA THR A 407 35.09 -18.67 -18.26
C THR A 407 36.10 -19.31 -17.33
N ASP A 408 37.34 -19.56 -17.81
CA ASP A 408 38.38 -20.22 -17.06
C ASP A 408 39.74 -19.74 -17.56
N ALA A 409 40.73 -19.66 -16.66
CA ALA A 409 42.06 -19.25 -16.98
C ALA A 409 43.05 -19.89 -15.99
N PHE A 410 44.10 -20.49 -16.52
CA PHE A 410 45.23 -20.98 -15.73
C PHE A 410 46.54 -20.82 -16.52
N ALA A 411 47.67 -20.86 -15.84
CA ALA A 411 48.97 -20.81 -16.48
C ALA A 411 49.83 -21.97 -16.06
N GLU A 412 50.59 -22.49 -17.01
CA GLU A 412 51.64 -23.51 -16.78
C GLU A 412 53.00 -22.87 -17.02
N ALA A 413 53.87 -22.92 -16.00
CA ALA A 413 55.21 -22.34 -16.07
C ALA A 413 56.30 -23.41 -15.95
N ASP A 414 57.21 -23.41 -16.91
CA ASP A 414 58.46 -24.13 -16.81
C ASP A 414 59.57 -23.19 -16.30
N THR A 415 59.91 -23.40 -15.02
CA THR A 415 60.89 -22.56 -14.32
C THR A 415 62.34 -22.77 -14.77
N LEU A 416 62.62 -23.93 -15.39
CA LEU A 416 63.96 -24.25 -15.92
C LEU A 416 64.18 -23.54 -17.25
N ASN A 417 63.21 -23.67 -18.16
CA ASN A 417 63.33 -23.11 -19.52
C ASN A 417 62.79 -21.65 -19.58
N LYS A 418 62.35 -21.13 -18.46
CA LYS A 418 61.71 -19.78 -18.37
C LYS A 418 60.65 -19.57 -19.46
N THR A 419 59.74 -20.54 -19.62
CA THR A 419 58.57 -20.44 -20.50
C THR A 419 57.30 -20.52 -19.66
N ILE A 420 56.28 -19.77 -20.05
CA ILE A 420 54.94 -19.80 -19.43
C ILE A 420 53.88 -19.83 -20.51
N VAL A 421 52.91 -20.74 -20.34
CA VAL A 421 51.77 -20.88 -21.24
C VAL A 421 50.50 -20.51 -20.47
N PHE A 422 49.80 -19.52 -20.96
CA PHE A 422 48.50 -19.10 -20.45
C PHE A 422 47.39 -19.81 -21.20
N HIS A 423 46.57 -20.59 -20.53
CA HIS A 423 45.41 -21.28 -21.07
C HIS A 423 44.18 -20.48 -20.71
N LEU A 424 43.50 -19.94 -21.74
CA LEU A 424 42.31 -19.12 -21.57
C LEU A 424 41.15 -19.82 -22.27
N LYS A 425 40.02 -20.03 -21.55
CA LYS A 425 38.83 -20.63 -22.12
C LYS A 425 37.81 -19.55 -22.38
N PRO A 426 37.54 -19.21 -23.65
CA PRO A 426 36.60 -18.14 -23.97
C PRO A 426 35.17 -18.52 -23.58
N THR A 427 34.36 -17.48 -23.28
CA THR A 427 32.93 -17.61 -23.10
C THR A 427 32.25 -18.06 -24.40
N PRO A 428 31.16 -18.83 -24.34
CA PRO A 428 30.48 -19.29 -25.55
C PRO A 428 29.85 -18.14 -26.31
N LYS A 429 29.69 -18.30 -27.63
CA LYS A 429 28.84 -17.47 -28.48
C LYS A 429 27.55 -18.21 -28.77
N PHE A 430 26.46 -17.47 -28.99
CA PHE A 430 25.23 -18.04 -29.51
C PHE A 430 24.71 -17.18 -30.68
N TYR A 431 24.01 -17.83 -31.61
CA TYR A 431 23.46 -17.20 -32.83
C TYR A 431 21.97 -17.27 -32.89
N ALA A 432 21.33 -17.95 -31.96
CA ALA A 432 19.90 -18.02 -31.80
C ALA A 432 19.51 -18.07 -30.32
N VAL A 433 18.31 -17.66 -30.01
CA VAL A 433 17.72 -17.72 -28.66
C VAL A 433 16.41 -18.50 -28.74
N LYS A 434 16.22 -19.41 -27.81
CA LYS A 434 14.97 -20.16 -27.63
C LYS A 434 14.47 -20.02 -26.19
N VAL A 435 13.35 -19.36 -26.03
CA VAL A 435 12.67 -19.16 -24.74
C VAL A 435 11.49 -20.12 -24.64
N CYS A 436 11.35 -20.81 -23.51
CA CYS A 436 10.27 -21.74 -23.22
C CYS A 436 9.71 -21.51 -21.82
N GLY A 437 8.43 -21.89 -21.59
CA GLY A 437 7.81 -21.86 -20.26
C GLY A 437 7.09 -20.56 -19.90
N VAL A 438 6.91 -19.66 -20.87
CA VAL A 438 6.13 -18.42 -20.77
C VAL A 438 5.18 -18.29 -21.95
N SER A 439 4.27 -17.32 -21.92
CA SER A 439 3.38 -17.05 -23.05
C SER A 439 4.16 -16.63 -24.31
N PRO A 440 3.58 -16.80 -25.53
CA PRO A 440 4.26 -16.37 -26.76
C PRO A 440 4.66 -14.89 -26.76
N ASP A 441 3.82 -14.00 -26.27
CA ASP A 441 4.08 -12.54 -26.19
C ASP A 441 5.26 -12.22 -25.26
N GLU A 442 5.37 -12.96 -24.16
CA GLU A 442 6.48 -12.81 -23.22
C GLU A 442 7.78 -13.40 -23.79
N ALA A 443 7.68 -14.53 -24.49
CA ALA A 443 8.83 -15.12 -25.15
C ALA A 443 9.38 -14.21 -26.25
N GLU A 444 8.52 -13.55 -27.03
CA GLU A 444 8.91 -12.57 -28.04
C GLU A 444 9.61 -11.36 -27.39
N ALA A 445 9.02 -10.79 -26.33
CA ALA A 445 9.63 -9.67 -25.61
C ALA A 445 11.00 -10.03 -25.01
N ILE A 446 11.18 -11.24 -24.50
CA ILE A 446 12.47 -11.71 -23.99
C ILE A 446 13.48 -11.92 -25.13
N ASN A 447 13.06 -12.44 -26.27
CA ASN A 447 13.90 -12.55 -27.45
C ASN A 447 14.40 -11.18 -27.92
N ASP A 448 13.52 -10.16 -27.92
CA ASP A 448 13.87 -8.78 -28.27
C ASP A 448 14.92 -8.20 -27.30
N MET A 449 14.79 -8.50 -25.99
CA MET A 449 15.78 -8.07 -25.00
C MET A 449 17.16 -8.66 -25.26
N LEU A 450 17.25 -9.84 -25.86
CA LEU A 450 18.49 -10.58 -26.15
C LEU A 450 18.97 -10.42 -27.59
N TYR A 451 18.23 -9.74 -28.46
CA TYR A 451 18.54 -9.62 -29.88
C TYR A 451 19.92 -9.00 -30.13
N GLY A 452 20.29 -7.99 -29.36
CA GLY A 452 21.60 -7.33 -29.42
C GLY A 452 22.80 -8.20 -28.96
N GLU A 453 22.53 -9.33 -28.31
CA GLU A 453 23.54 -10.25 -27.79
C GLU A 453 23.90 -11.36 -28.80
N ILE A 454 23.11 -11.51 -29.87
CA ILE A 454 23.28 -12.55 -30.87
C ILE A 454 24.62 -12.34 -31.60
N GLY A 455 25.47 -13.41 -31.66
CA GLY A 455 26.79 -13.35 -32.27
C GLY A 455 27.88 -12.72 -31.39
N GLN A 456 27.51 -12.20 -30.20
CA GLN A 456 28.46 -11.71 -29.20
C GLN A 456 28.93 -12.85 -28.27
N PHE A 457 30.03 -12.60 -27.56
CA PHE A 457 30.44 -13.49 -26.47
C PHE A 457 29.49 -13.33 -25.28
N TYR A 458 28.99 -14.44 -24.75
CA TYR A 458 28.17 -14.44 -23.56
C TYR A 458 29.06 -14.35 -22.33
N THR A 459 29.37 -13.13 -21.91
CA THR A 459 30.27 -12.91 -20.78
C THR A 459 29.54 -13.20 -19.46
N ASN A 460 30.30 -13.59 -18.40
CA ASN A 460 29.70 -13.98 -17.13
C ASN A 460 28.93 -12.84 -16.48
N GLN A 461 29.55 -11.66 -16.38
CA GLN A 461 28.94 -10.51 -15.72
C GLN A 461 27.79 -9.95 -16.55
N HIS A 462 28.02 -9.74 -17.85
CA HIS A 462 26.99 -9.20 -18.74
C HIS A 462 25.84 -10.19 -18.95
N GLY A 463 26.16 -11.48 -19.11
CA GLY A 463 25.17 -12.54 -19.22
C GLY A 463 24.30 -12.67 -17.95
N THR A 464 24.91 -12.60 -16.76
CA THR A 464 24.15 -12.60 -15.50
C THR A 464 23.21 -11.42 -15.42
N ALA A 465 23.68 -10.20 -15.73
CA ALA A 465 22.84 -9.00 -15.73
C ALA A 465 21.66 -9.12 -16.71
N ARG A 466 21.86 -9.75 -17.88
CA ARG A 466 20.75 -10.01 -18.83
C ARG A 466 19.74 -11.02 -18.31
N LEU A 467 20.21 -12.09 -17.67
CA LEU A 467 19.31 -13.06 -17.03
C LEU A 467 18.53 -12.45 -15.87
N GLU A 468 19.16 -11.63 -15.05
CA GLU A 468 18.50 -10.85 -14.02
C GLU A 468 17.45 -9.89 -14.60
N ALA A 469 17.78 -9.23 -15.71
CA ALA A 469 16.83 -8.35 -16.41
C ALA A 469 15.59 -9.11 -16.92
N ILE A 470 15.75 -10.36 -17.38
CA ILE A 470 14.61 -11.21 -17.77
C ILE A 470 13.73 -11.53 -16.56
N VAL A 471 14.32 -11.93 -15.43
CA VAL A 471 13.56 -12.18 -14.20
C VAL A 471 12.86 -10.90 -13.73
N ALA A 472 13.56 -9.76 -13.73
CA ALA A 472 13.00 -8.47 -13.37
C ALA A 472 11.79 -8.09 -14.26
N PHE A 473 11.90 -8.30 -15.57
CA PHE A 473 10.82 -8.09 -16.53
C PHE A 473 9.57 -8.91 -16.17
N LEU A 474 9.72 -10.20 -15.87
CA LEU A 474 8.61 -11.06 -15.47
C LEU A 474 8.01 -10.63 -14.12
N ARG A 475 8.87 -10.22 -13.16
CA ARG A 475 8.44 -9.69 -11.87
C ARG A 475 7.64 -8.38 -12.02
N GLN A 476 8.07 -7.49 -12.90
CA GLN A 476 7.35 -6.25 -13.22
C GLN A 476 5.99 -6.52 -13.87
N ARG A 477 5.85 -7.61 -14.63
CA ARG A 477 4.55 -8.11 -15.13
C ARG A 477 3.71 -8.80 -14.06
N GLY A 478 4.22 -8.89 -12.85
CA GLY A 478 3.51 -9.36 -11.65
C GLY A 478 3.70 -10.84 -11.32
N TYR A 479 4.53 -11.60 -12.01
CA TYR A 479 4.78 -13.01 -11.71
C TYR A 479 5.74 -13.17 -10.52
N CYS A 480 5.20 -13.17 -9.30
CA CYS A 480 5.99 -13.16 -8.05
C CYS A 480 6.87 -14.41 -7.83
N LEU A 481 6.63 -15.50 -8.51
CA LEU A 481 7.38 -16.75 -8.41
C LEU A 481 8.18 -17.08 -9.67
N ALA A 482 8.18 -16.21 -10.69
CA ALA A 482 8.91 -16.45 -11.93
C ALA A 482 10.41 -16.63 -11.67
N ARG A 483 10.99 -17.65 -12.29
CA ARG A 483 12.42 -17.99 -12.20
C ARG A 483 12.94 -18.62 -13.46
N LEU A 484 14.24 -18.56 -13.64
CA LEU A 484 14.95 -19.32 -14.67
C LEU A 484 15.15 -20.75 -14.15
N ARG A 485 14.55 -21.72 -14.81
CA ARG A 485 14.72 -23.13 -14.49
C ARG A 485 16.05 -23.65 -15.02
N GLN A 486 16.37 -23.29 -16.26
CA GLN A 486 17.57 -23.73 -16.93
C GLN A 486 18.01 -22.72 -17.98
N VAL A 487 19.33 -22.48 -18.06
CA VAL A 487 19.96 -21.68 -19.10
C VAL A 487 21.13 -22.50 -19.65
N ARG A 488 21.14 -22.76 -20.94
CA ARG A 488 22.21 -23.54 -21.61
C ARG A 488 22.46 -23.00 -23.00
N VAL A 489 23.73 -23.01 -23.43
CA VAL A 489 24.10 -22.87 -24.85
C VAL A 489 24.32 -24.27 -25.43
N PHE A 490 23.53 -24.63 -26.39
CA PHE A 490 23.59 -25.90 -27.08
C PHE A 490 23.49 -25.69 -28.58
N SER A 491 24.46 -26.23 -29.35
CA SER A 491 24.51 -26.07 -30.82
C SER A 491 24.29 -24.60 -31.25
N ASP A 492 25.03 -23.68 -30.65
CA ASP A 492 24.99 -22.23 -30.93
C ASP A 492 23.65 -21.54 -30.66
N THR A 493 22.77 -22.18 -29.90
CA THR A 493 21.48 -21.62 -29.46
C THR A 493 21.47 -21.50 -27.94
N LEU A 494 21.10 -20.30 -27.45
CA LEU A 494 20.85 -20.05 -26.03
C LEU A 494 19.45 -20.53 -25.70
N HIS A 495 19.34 -21.60 -24.95
CA HIS A 495 18.07 -22.12 -24.43
C HIS A 495 17.81 -21.57 -23.05
N ILE A 496 16.69 -20.89 -22.89
CA ILE A 496 16.22 -20.35 -21.62
C ILE A 496 14.88 -21.00 -21.28
N GLU A 497 14.87 -21.81 -20.23
CA GLU A 497 13.65 -22.40 -19.69
C GLU A 497 13.20 -21.61 -18.47
N ILE A 498 12.02 -21.03 -18.55
CA ILE A 498 11.42 -20.18 -17.51
C ILE A 498 10.28 -20.95 -16.86
N GLU A 499 10.11 -20.76 -15.59
CA GLU A 499 8.98 -21.25 -14.82
C GLU A 499 8.27 -20.04 -14.16
N GLU A 500 6.99 -19.84 -14.47
CA GLU A 500 6.17 -18.78 -13.84
C GLU A 500 5.98 -19.04 -12.34
N GLY A 501 6.07 -20.29 -11.92
CA GLY A 501 5.94 -20.77 -10.56
C GLY A 501 4.48 -20.80 -10.07
N THR A 502 4.14 -21.82 -9.30
CA THR A 502 2.83 -22.00 -8.69
C THR A 502 2.91 -21.97 -7.17
N LEU A 503 1.88 -21.41 -6.55
CA LEU A 503 1.77 -21.37 -5.09
C LEU A 503 1.39 -22.75 -4.56
N LYS A 504 2.16 -23.32 -3.62
CA LYS A 504 1.87 -24.66 -3.02
C LYS A 504 0.73 -24.57 -2.01
N SER A 505 0.81 -23.59 -1.09
CA SER A 505 -0.13 -23.46 0.03
C SER A 505 -0.25 -22.02 0.51
N ILE A 506 -1.32 -21.77 1.25
CA ILE A 506 -1.57 -20.50 1.93
C ILE A 506 -1.69 -20.79 3.42
N GLU A 507 -0.88 -20.16 4.23
CA GLU A 507 -0.93 -20.26 5.69
C GLU A 507 -1.37 -18.94 6.31
N ILE A 508 -2.46 -19.00 7.10
CA ILE A 508 -3.06 -17.84 7.74
C ILE A 508 -2.65 -17.82 9.20
N GLN A 509 -2.03 -16.75 9.65
CA GLN A 509 -1.64 -16.49 11.03
C GLN A 509 -2.43 -15.29 11.55
N GLN A 510 -3.23 -15.50 12.57
CA GLN A 510 -4.03 -14.47 13.25
C GLN A 510 -3.42 -14.16 14.61
N SER A 511 -3.39 -12.88 15.00
CA SER A 511 -2.84 -12.47 16.30
C SER A 511 -3.69 -12.98 17.49
N ARG A 512 -5.00 -13.12 17.31
CA ARG A 512 -5.95 -13.52 18.35
C ARG A 512 -6.88 -14.66 17.96
N GLY A 513 -7.04 -14.95 16.66
CA GLY A 513 -7.91 -16.00 16.16
C GLY A 513 -9.41 -15.71 16.32
N TRP A 514 -9.80 -14.45 16.34
CA TRP A 514 -11.21 -14.06 16.54
C TRP A 514 -12.04 -14.10 15.25
N ALA A 515 -11.41 -13.85 14.09
CA ALA A 515 -12.09 -13.97 12.81
C ALA A 515 -12.16 -15.42 12.35
N GLN A 516 -13.31 -15.88 11.89
CA GLN A 516 -13.46 -17.23 11.36
C GLN A 516 -12.69 -17.38 10.04
N ARG A 517 -12.10 -18.54 9.82
CA ARG A 517 -11.21 -18.80 8.68
C ARG A 517 -11.88 -18.55 7.33
N PHE A 518 -13.13 -18.94 7.13
CA PHE A 518 -13.85 -18.74 5.88
C PHE A 518 -14.02 -17.25 5.53
N VAL A 519 -14.10 -16.39 6.56
CA VAL A 519 -14.20 -14.93 6.39
C VAL A 519 -12.92 -14.36 5.76
N ILE A 520 -11.77 -14.91 6.13
CA ILE A 520 -10.47 -14.53 5.57
C ILE A 520 -10.32 -15.11 4.16
N GLU A 521 -10.57 -16.40 4.00
CA GLU A 521 -10.39 -17.11 2.73
C GLU A 521 -11.25 -16.54 1.59
N ARG A 522 -12.47 -16.05 1.88
CA ARG A 522 -13.35 -15.44 0.88
C ARG A 522 -12.83 -14.11 0.31
N GLU A 523 -11.94 -13.43 1.04
CA GLU A 523 -11.35 -12.15 0.62
C GLU A 523 -10.02 -12.34 -0.11
N LEU A 524 -9.46 -13.57 -0.15
CA LEU A 524 -8.24 -13.88 -0.86
C LEU A 524 -8.52 -14.08 -2.36
N SER A 525 -7.86 -13.27 -3.19
CA SER A 525 -7.85 -13.43 -4.66
C SER A 525 -6.83 -14.45 -5.12
N VAL A 526 -5.90 -14.87 -4.24
CA VAL A 526 -4.85 -15.87 -4.49
C VAL A 526 -5.36 -17.28 -4.22
N ARG A 527 -4.85 -18.27 -4.96
CA ARG A 527 -5.23 -19.68 -4.81
C ARG A 527 -4.00 -20.57 -4.84
N ALA A 528 -3.99 -21.61 -4.00
CA ALA A 528 -2.98 -22.66 -4.08
C ALA A 528 -3.12 -23.44 -5.41
N GLY A 529 -2.00 -23.86 -5.99
CA GLY A 529 -1.94 -24.55 -7.29
C GLY A 529 -2.00 -23.63 -8.50
N ALA A 530 -2.12 -22.32 -8.32
CA ALA A 530 -2.16 -21.33 -9.41
C ALA A 530 -0.90 -20.46 -9.42
N PRO A 531 -0.56 -19.83 -10.56
CA PRO A 531 0.48 -18.80 -10.61
C PRO A 531 0.15 -17.63 -9.68
N LEU A 532 1.17 -17.13 -8.98
CA LEU A 532 1.01 -16.03 -8.03
C LEU A 532 1.32 -14.69 -8.70
N LYS A 533 0.32 -13.81 -8.74
CA LYS A 533 0.47 -12.48 -9.34
C LYS A 533 0.40 -11.36 -8.27
N ALA A 534 1.25 -10.34 -8.40
CA ALA A 534 1.33 -9.21 -7.48
C ALA A 534 0.00 -8.45 -7.33
N ASN A 535 -0.78 -8.31 -8.41
CA ASN A 535 -2.09 -7.67 -8.37
C ASN A 535 -3.12 -8.46 -7.54
N GLN A 536 -3.03 -9.80 -7.53
CA GLN A 536 -3.89 -10.65 -6.69
C GLN A 536 -3.53 -10.50 -5.21
N ILE A 537 -2.23 -10.37 -4.88
CA ILE A 537 -1.76 -10.12 -3.51
C ILE A 537 -2.25 -8.75 -3.06
N LYS A 538 -2.03 -7.71 -3.88
CA LYS A 538 -2.51 -6.35 -3.60
C LYS A 538 -4.03 -6.33 -3.37
N SER A 539 -4.80 -6.98 -4.24
CA SER A 539 -6.26 -7.09 -4.09
C SER A 539 -6.65 -7.83 -2.81
N SER A 540 -5.92 -8.89 -2.44
CA SER A 540 -6.17 -9.66 -1.21
C SER A 540 -5.87 -8.83 0.05
N ILE A 541 -4.73 -8.13 0.09
CA ILE A 541 -4.38 -7.22 1.20
C ILE A 541 -5.46 -6.15 1.34
N TYR A 542 -5.82 -5.51 0.23
CA TYR A 542 -6.85 -4.49 0.19
C TYR A 542 -8.21 -5.01 0.68
N SER A 543 -8.68 -6.17 0.19
CA SER A 543 -9.96 -6.76 0.59
C SER A 543 -10.00 -7.11 2.07
N LEU A 544 -8.93 -7.71 2.60
CA LEU A 544 -8.82 -8.06 4.02
C LEU A 544 -8.78 -6.81 4.90
N TYR A 545 -7.93 -5.83 4.57
CA TYR A 545 -7.79 -4.61 5.36
C TYR A 545 -9.08 -3.80 5.40
N SER A 546 -9.76 -3.67 4.25
CA SER A 546 -11.01 -2.92 4.13
C SER A 546 -12.22 -3.56 4.80
N MET A 547 -12.11 -4.79 5.35
CA MET A 547 -13.15 -5.32 6.25
C MET A 547 -13.26 -4.54 7.56
N GLY A 548 -12.21 -3.79 7.91
CA GLY A 548 -12.19 -2.97 9.12
C GLY A 548 -11.97 -3.76 10.42
N ILE A 549 -11.67 -5.04 10.36
CA ILE A 549 -11.43 -5.91 11.54
C ILE A 549 -9.95 -6.20 11.78
N PHE A 550 -9.07 -5.73 10.91
CA PHE A 550 -7.61 -5.87 11.03
C PHE A 550 -6.93 -4.51 11.13
N ASN A 551 -5.99 -4.38 12.04
CA ASN A 551 -5.09 -3.22 12.13
C ASN A 551 -4.01 -3.29 11.05
N ARG A 552 -3.58 -4.51 10.71
CA ARG A 552 -2.54 -4.76 9.73
C ARG A 552 -2.72 -6.10 9.04
N VAL A 553 -2.47 -6.11 7.75
CA VAL A 553 -2.43 -7.28 6.88
C VAL A 553 -1.07 -7.29 6.20
N SER A 554 -0.30 -8.36 6.36
CA SER A 554 1.00 -8.57 5.72
C SER A 554 1.04 -9.91 5.01
N MET A 555 1.68 -9.96 3.84
CA MET A 555 1.79 -11.16 3.02
C MET A 555 3.20 -11.31 2.48
N TRP A 556 3.82 -12.45 2.75
CA TRP A 556 5.15 -12.77 2.22
C TRP A 556 5.26 -14.23 1.80
N LEU A 557 6.28 -14.53 1.02
CA LEU A 557 6.59 -15.89 0.58
C LEU A 557 7.64 -16.53 1.49
N GLU A 558 7.36 -17.75 1.87
CA GLU A 558 8.35 -18.66 2.47
C GLU A 558 8.66 -19.77 1.49
N HIS A 559 9.93 -19.85 1.08
CA HIS A 559 10.44 -20.88 0.19
C HIS A 559 10.97 -22.04 1.03
N LEU A 560 10.26 -23.16 1.02
CA LEU A 560 10.69 -24.35 1.70
C LEU A 560 11.72 -25.10 0.82
N GLU A 561 12.85 -25.51 1.42
CA GLU A 561 13.76 -26.42 0.77
C GLU A 561 13.10 -27.81 0.70
N ASP A 562 12.69 -28.20 -0.50
CA ASP A 562 12.29 -29.57 -0.76
C ASP A 562 13.42 -30.28 -1.51
N SER A 563 13.71 -31.53 -1.13
CA SER A 563 14.76 -32.37 -1.75
C SER A 563 14.45 -32.74 -3.20
N SER A 564 13.26 -32.42 -3.70
CA SER A 564 12.88 -32.55 -5.10
C SER A 564 13.13 -31.21 -5.82
N ALA A 565 13.46 -31.24 -7.10
CA ALA A 565 13.75 -30.09 -7.95
C ALA A 565 12.65 -29.00 -8.00
N TYR A 566 11.57 -29.16 -7.25
CA TYR A 566 10.45 -28.24 -7.11
C TYR A 566 10.52 -27.52 -5.76
N ARG A 567 10.85 -26.24 -5.77
CA ARG A 567 10.73 -25.39 -4.60
C ARG A 567 9.26 -25.11 -4.33
N ALA A 568 8.77 -25.59 -3.20
CA ALA A 568 7.43 -25.31 -2.74
C ALA A 568 7.39 -23.93 -2.05
N SER A 569 6.66 -22.98 -2.60
CA SER A 569 6.45 -21.67 -2.00
C SER A 569 5.12 -21.64 -1.25
N THR A 570 5.17 -21.26 0.02
CA THR A 570 3.98 -21.03 0.86
C THR A 570 3.78 -19.53 1.01
N LEU A 571 2.57 -19.04 0.74
CA LEU A 571 2.18 -17.68 1.05
C LEU A 571 1.76 -17.60 2.50
N ARG A 572 2.48 -16.84 3.30
CA ARG A 572 2.09 -16.52 4.67
C ARG A 572 1.26 -15.26 4.69
N VAL A 573 0.09 -15.34 5.31
CA VAL A 573 -0.85 -14.23 5.51
C VAL A 573 -0.92 -13.96 6.99
N LYS A 574 -0.33 -12.88 7.45
CA LYS A 574 -0.33 -12.46 8.86
C LYS A 574 -1.35 -11.36 9.07
N LEU A 575 -2.25 -11.57 10.02
CA LEU A 575 -3.39 -10.72 10.32
C LEU A 575 -3.28 -10.25 11.77
N ASP A 576 -3.13 -8.95 11.95
CA ASP A 576 -3.16 -8.32 13.27
C ASP A 576 -4.57 -7.78 13.51
N GLU A 577 -5.33 -8.49 14.34
CA GLU A 577 -6.74 -8.23 14.61
C GLU A 577 -6.89 -7.05 15.57
N ARG A 578 -7.81 -6.13 15.24
CA ARG A 578 -8.17 -5.04 16.14
C ARG A 578 -9.24 -5.46 17.15
N PHE A 579 -9.51 -4.63 18.13
CA PHE A 579 -10.68 -4.79 18.99
C PHE A 579 -11.92 -4.33 18.22
N PHE A 580 -13.00 -5.13 18.31
CA PHE A 580 -14.21 -4.96 17.50
C PHE A 580 -15.32 -4.18 18.20
N GLU A 581 -15.21 -4.01 19.52
CA GLU A 581 -16.18 -3.26 20.31
C GLU A 581 -15.84 -1.79 20.23
N LEU A 582 -16.72 -1.00 19.62
CA LEU A 582 -16.48 0.39 19.31
C LEU A 582 -17.56 1.28 19.93
N LEU A 583 -17.13 2.43 20.40
CA LEU A 583 -18.00 3.57 20.68
C LEU A 583 -17.59 4.72 19.76
N ARG A 584 -18.51 5.14 18.91
CA ARG A 584 -18.33 6.32 18.06
C ARG A 584 -19.11 7.48 18.65
N VAL A 585 -18.48 8.64 18.67
CA VAL A 585 -19.07 9.88 19.16
C VAL A 585 -19.02 10.91 18.04
N GLY A 586 -20.15 11.54 17.75
CA GLY A 586 -20.27 12.63 16.79
C GLY A 586 -20.92 13.85 17.42
N LEU A 587 -20.58 15.02 16.92
CA LEU A 587 -21.14 16.31 17.35
C LEU A 587 -21.54 17.11 16.13
N ARG A 588 -22.70 17.78 16.21
CA ARG A 588 -23.16 18.69 15.17
C ARG A 588 -23.94 19.86 15.80
N VAL A 589 -23.75 21.01 15.20
CA VAL A 589 -24.54 22.19 15.50
C VAL A 589 -25.02 22.80 14.18
N ASP A 590 -26.30 23.03 14.03
CA ASP A 590 -26.86 23.67 12.84
C ASP A 590 -28.08 24.56 13.16
N ASP A 591 -28.51 25.33 12.18
CA ASP A 591 -29.65 26.22 12.29
C ASP A 591 -31.03 25.53 12.30
N ILE A 592 -31.06 24.20 12.05
CA ILE A 592 -32.28 23.39 11.95
C ILE A 592 -32.60 22.72 13.29
N TYR A 593 -31.65 21.91 13.78
CA TYR A 593 -31.80 21.03 14.95
C TYR A 593 -31.02 21.51 16.16
N ALA A 594 -30.31 22.65 16.04
CA ALA A 594 -29.40 23.19 17.05
C ALA A 594 -28.27 22.21 17.41
N GLY A 595 -27.95 21.98 18.67
CA GLY A 595 -26.93 21.04 19.09
C GLY A 595 -27.41 19.59 19.01
N GLN A 596 -26.59 18.69 18.45
CA GLN A 596 -26.85 17.28 18.33
C GLN A 596 -25.63 16.47 18.74
N ILE A 597 -25.87 15.34 19.44
CA ILE A 597 -24.84 14.36 19.83
C ILE A 597 -25.20 13.02 19.19
N PHE A 598 -24.26 12.40 18.54
CA PHE A 598 -24.35 11.06 17.99
C PHE A 598 -23.51 10.09 18.81
N LEU A 599 -24.09 8.95 19.17
CA LEU A 599 -23.43 7.85 19.88
C LEU A 599 -23.75 6.55 19.15
N ASP A 600 -22.73 5.77 18.77
CA ASP A 600 -22.89 4.43 18.17
C ASP A 600 -22.05 3.44 18.95
N PHE A 601 -22.69 2.45 19.57
CA PHE A 601 -22.06 1.33 20.21
C PHE A 601 -22.25 0.07 19.39
N ARG A 602 -21.15 -0.60 19.03
CA ARG A 602 -21.17 -1.67 18.02
C ARG A 602 -20.05 -2.68 18.21
N ASN A 603 -20.36 -3.95 17.93
CA ASN A 603 -19.35 -4.99 17.65
C ASN A 603 -19.32 -5.26 16.15
N GLU A 604 -18.15 -5.02 15.52
CA GLU A 604 -17.97 -5.14 14.06
C GLU A 604 -17.55 -6.55 13.59
N ASN A 605 -17.37 -7.49 14.50
CA ASN A 605 -17.04 -8.88 14.17
C ASN A 605 -17.85 -9.87 15.04
N PHE A 606 -19.16 -9.73 15.03
CA PHE A 606 -20.05 -10.57 15.82
C PHE A 606 -19.86 -12.04 15.48
N LEU A 607 -19.55 -12.86 16.49
CA LEU A 607 -19.24 -14.28 16.37
C LEU A 607 -18.10 -14.61 15.37
N GLY A 608 -17.23 -13.66 15.08
CA GLY A 608 -16.10 -13.87 14.15
C GLY A 608 -16.48 -13.90 12.68
N THR A 609 -17.71 -13.52 12.32
CA THR A 609 -18.24 -13.63 10.95
C THR A 609 -18.06 -12.38 10.10
N ALA A 610 -17.41 -11.32 10.64
CA ALA A 610 -17.36 -9.99 10.09
C ALA A 610 -18.77 -9.39 9.85
N SER A 611 -19.76 -9.85 10.65
CA SER A 611 -21.07 -9.22 10.75
C SER A 611 -21.07 -8.24 11.91
N GLU A 612 -21.93 -7.25 11.84
CA GLU A 612 -22.03 -6.18 12.82
C GLU A 612 -23.31 -6.33 13.64
N ILE A 613 -23.21 -6.13 14.94
CA ILE A 613 -24.37 -5.97 15.82
C ILE A 613 -24.14 -4.73 16.67
N GLY A 614 -25.15 -3.87 16.77
CA GLY A 614 -25.02 -2.65 17.57
C GLY A 614 -26.24 -1.78 17.53
N GLY A 615 -26.10 -0.61 18.12
CA GLY A 615 -27.13 0.39 18.10
C GLY A 615 -26.52 1.78 18.19
N TRP A 616 -27.20 2.72 17.60
CA TRP A 616 -26.80 4.12 17.67
C TRP A 616 -27.98 5.02 18.07
N MET A 617 -27.66 6.13 18.68
CA MET A 617 -28.61 7.18 19.00
C MET A 617 -28.08 8.54 18.60
N MET A 618 -28.98 9.40 18.21
CA MET A 618 -28.75 10.81 17.98
C MET A 618 -29.72 11.60 18.84
N VAL A 619 -29.19 12.46 19.68
CA VAL A 619 -29.99 13.29 20.61
C VAL A 619 -29.71 14.75 20.30
N GLY A 620 -30.74 15.48 19.92
CA GLY A 620 -30.69 16.90 19.70
C GLY A 620 -31.84 17.62 20.37
N GLN A 621 -31.82 18.95 20.33
CA GLN A 621 -32.89 19.75 20.96
C GLN A 621 -34.25 19.59 20.25
N ARG A 622 -34.22 19.30 18.94
CA ARG A 622 -35.42 19.23 18.09
C ARG A 622 -35.54 17.87 17.36
N ASN A 623 -34.63 16.95 17.59
CA ASN A 623 -34.67 15.62 17.03
C ASN A 623 -34.13 14.58 18.01
N PHE A 624 -34.67 13.37 17.88
CA PHE A 624 -34.19 12.17 18.55
C PHE A 624 -34.27 11.00 17.57
N THR A 625 -33.22 10.24 17.48
CA THR A 625 -33.22 8.99 16.71
C THR A 625 -32.48 7.91 17.50
N ALA A 626 -33.08 6.72 17.59
CA ALA A 626 -32.44 5.54 18.15
C ALA A 626 -32.64 4.36 17.18
N GLN A 627 -31.61 3.59 16.93
CA GLN A 627 -31.68 2.42 16.06
C GLN A 627 -30.81 1.32 16.61
N THR A 628 -31.34 0.09 16.61
CA THR A 628 -30.55 -1.12 16.83
C THR A 628 -30.55 -1.94 15.55
N GLU A 629 -29.45 -2.57 15.25
CA GLU A 629 -29.32 -3.33 14.02
C GLU A 629 -28.35 -4.51 14.11
N PHE A 630 -28.68 -5.55 13.36
CA PHE A 630 -27.74 -6.61 12.96
C PHE A 630 -27.52 -6.48 11.46
N ARG A 631 -26.25 -6.57 11.02
CA ARG A 631 -25.86 -6.42 9.62
C ARG A 631 -24.78 -7.40 9.24
N ALA A 632 -25.02 -8.13 8.17
CA ALA A 632 -24.02 -8.94 7.48
C ALA A 632 -23.75 -8.34 6.10
N HIS A 633 -22.57 -7.79 5.89
CA HIS A 633 -22.19 -7.21 4.58
C HIS A 633 -22.08 -8.29 3.50
N ARG A 634 -21.64 -9.49 3.89
CA ARG A 634 -21.56 -10.68 3.04
C ARG A 634 -22.01 -11.88 3.83
N LEU A 635 -23.03 -12.59 3.33
CA LEU A 635 -23.44 -13.89 3.87
C LEU A 635 -22.56 -14.99 3.28
N TRP A 636 -21.86 -15.74 4.15
CA TRP A 636 -20.91 -16.81 3.79
C TRP A 636 -19.91 -16.33 2.71
N ASN A 637 -19.79 -17.06 1.61
CA ASN A 637 -18.90 -16.74 0.49
C ASN A 637 -19.60 -15.96 -0.64
N SER A 638 -20.83 -15.49 -0.40
CA SER A 638 -21.60 -14.74 -1.40
C SER A 638 -21.40 -13.22 -1.26
N TYR A 639 -21.87 -12.47 -2.23
CA TYR A 639 -21.99 -11.00 -2.17
C TYR A 639 -23.38 -10.58 -1.66
N ILE A 640 -24.17 -11.50 -1.10
CA ILE A 640 -25.48 -11.21 -0.53
C ILE A 640 -25.29 -10.47 0.80
N THR A 641 -25.92 -9.31 0.93
CA THR A 641 -26.01 -8.54 2.17
C THR A 641 -27.35 -8.76 2.83
N PHE A 642 -27.34 -8.77 4.15
CA PHE A 642 -28.56 -8.92 4.97
C PHE A 642 -28.50 -7.99 6.18
N PHE A 643 -29.61 -7.34 6.49
CA PHE A 643 -29.73 -6.60 7.74
C PHE A 643 -31.14 -6.64 8.32
N VAL A 644 -31.20 -6.53 9.63
CA VAL A 644 -32.40 -6.32 10.42
C VAL A 644 -32.20 -5.11 11.30
N ARG A 645 -33.16 -4.22 11.37
CA ARG A 645 -33.09 -3.04 12.22
C ARG A 645 -34.43 -2.77 12.90
N ALA A 646 -34.35 -2.24 14.12
CA ALA A 646 -35.48 -1.60 14.81
C ALA A 646 -35.10 -0.13 15.06
N PHE A 647 -36.03 0.75 14.83
CA PHE A 647 -35.77 2.18 14.91
C PHE A 647 -36.89 2.98 15.53
N LEU A 648 -36.52 4.08 16.18
CA LEU A 648 -37.39 5.13 16.67
C LEU A 648 -36.77 6.46 16.25
N GLU A 649 -37.57 7.28 15.60
CA GLU A 649 -37.18 8.63 15.17
C GLU A 649 -38.27 9.62 15.54
N GLN A 650 -37.88 10.74 16.11
CA GLN A 650 -38.76 11.88 16.37
C GLN A 650 -38.04 13.16 15.96
N ARG A 651 -38.75 14.04 15.26
CA ARG A 651 -38.26 15.35 14.85
C ARG A 651 -39.34 16.40 14.92
N ASN A 652 -38.97 17.60 15.34
CA ASN A 652 -39.84 18.75 15.35
C ASN A 652 -39.54 19.63 14.14
N LEU A 653 -40.58 19.91 13.36
CA LEU A 653 -40.49 20.60 12.09
C LEU A 653 -41.28 21.87 12.11
N TYR A 654 -40.78 22.90 11.45
CA TYR A 654 -41.52 24.14 11.22
C TYR A 654 -42.40 24.00 9.98
N GLN A 655 -43.57 24.61 10.05
CA GLN A 655 -44.39 24.86 8.88
C GLN A 655 -44.22 26.30 8.45
N PHE A 656 -43.90 26.52 7.18
CA PHE A 656 -43.64 27.82 6.62
C PHE A 656 -44.79 28.27 5.75
N GLN A 657 -45.03 29.61 5.75
CA GLN A 657 -45.82 30.29 4.74
C GLN A 657 -44.88 31.27 4.01
N THR A 658 -44.61 30.95 2.75
CA THR A 658 -43.66 31.71 1.92
C THR A 658 -44.44 32.44 0.83
N ARG A 659 -44.31 33.77 0.76
CA ARG A 659 -44.89 34.63 -0.28
C ARG A 659 -43.76 35.26 -1.10
N PHE A 660 -43.84 35.09 -2.40
CA PHE A 660 -42.94 35.75 -3.33
C PHE A 660 -43.38 37.19 -3.59
N THR A 661 -42.43 38.06 -4.00
CA THR A 661 -42.70 39.43 -4.43
C THR A 661 -43.64 39.44 -5.62
N GLU A 662 -44.77 40.07 -5.52
CA GLU A 662 -45.69 40.36 -6.60
C GLU A 662 -46.02 41.86 -6.61
N PRO A 663 -46.60 42.45 -7.69
CA PRO A 663 -46.96 43.86 -7.69
C PRO A 663 -47.87 44.18 -6.50
N GLY A 664 -47.39 45.06 -5.61
CA GLY A 664 -48.10 45.47 -4.37
C GLY A 664 -47.98 44.50 -3.20
N VAL A 665 -47.21 43.40 -3.29
CA VAL A 665 -46.99 42.41 -2.22
C VAL A 665 -45.54 42.46 -1.78
N VAL A 666 -45.33 42.60 -0.47
CA VAL A 666 -43.97 42.47 0.13
C VAL A 666 -43.61 40.99 0.28
N PRO A 667 -42.38 40.59 -0.06
CA PRO A 667 -41.96 39.22 0.10
C PRO A 667 -41.90 38.84 1.59
N GLU A 668 -42.49 37.71 1.95
CA GLU A 668 -42.56 37.26 3.34
C GLU A 668 -42.18 35.78 3.45
N ARG A 669 -41.55 35.44 4.55
CA ARG A 669 -41.30 34.05 4.96
C ARG A 669 -41.58 33.93 6.45
N ASN A 670 -42.73 33.41 6.78
CA ASN A 670 -43.21 33.32 8.16
C ASN A 670 -43.29 31.87 8.63
N ILE A 671 -42.91 31.63 9.88
CA ILE A 671 -43.17 30.35 10.55
C ILE A 671 -44.62 30.46 11.07
N ILE A 672 -45.51 29.63 10.53
CA ILE A 672 -46.92 29.62 10.95
C ILE A 672 -47.20 28.63 12.06
N GLY A 673 -46.27 27.72 12.33
CA GLY A 673 -46.37 26.77 13.41
C GLY A 673 -45.28 25.72 13.43
N GLU A 674 -45.34 24.84 14.40
CA GLU A 674 -44.45 23.72 14.63
C GLU A 674 -45.26 22.45 14.90
N TYR A 675 -44.83 21.30 14.37
CA TYR A 675 -45.40 19.99 14.61
C TYR A 675 -44.31 18.96 14.77
N GLY A 676 -44.59 17.91 15.55
CA GLY A 676 -43.71 16.76 15.70
C GLY A 676 -44.02 15.66 14.70
N GLN A 677 -43.02 14.94 14.25
CA GLN A 677 -43.13 13.73 13.42
C GLN A 677 -42.41 12.60 14.12
N ARG A 678 -43.11 11.49 14.39
CA ARG A 678 -42.54 10.30 15.06
C ARG A 678 -42.73 9.09 14.18
N PHE A 679 -41.64 8.34 14.00
CA PHE A 679 -41.60 7.09 13.28
C PHE A 679 -40.99 6.02 14.17
N TRP A 680 -41.57 4.82 14.19
CA TRP A 680 -40.97 3.67 14.82
C TRP A 680 -41.41 2.38 14.15
N GLY A 681 -40.48 1.41 14.09
CA GLY A 681 -40.76 0.20 13.37
C GLY A 681 -39.56 -0.75 13.27
N VAL A 682 -39.78 -1.78 12.47
CA VAL A 682 -38.78 -2.81 12.19
C VAL A 682 -38.63 -2.95 10.69
N SER A 683 -37.40 -3.14 10.21
CA SER A 683 -37.12 -3.47 8.83
C SER A 683 -36.22 -4.69 8.70
N VAL A 684 -36.44 -5.45 7.62
CA VAL A 684 -35.60 -6.57 7.20
C VAL A 684 -35.23 -6.35 5.74
N ALA A 685 -33.95 -6.51 5.42
CA ALA A 685 -33.47 -6.29 4.07
C ALA A 685 -32.54 -7.39 3.61
N LEU A 686 -32.66 -7.71 2.33
CA LEU A 686 -31.79 -8.63 1.61
C LEU A 686 -31.34 -7.95 0.32
N GLY A 687 -30.08 -8.12 -0.06
CA GLY A 687 -29.57 -7.46 -1.26
C GLY A 687 -28.26 -8.05 -1.76
N TRP A 688 -27.68 -7.35 -2.72
CA TRP A 688 -26.42 -7.70 -3.33
C TRP A 688 -25.43 -6.55 -3.17
N GLN A 689 -24.21 -6.86 -2.75
CA GLN A 689 -23.10 -5.88 -2.70
C GLN A 689 -22.51 -5.70 -4.10
N LEU A 690 -22.33 -4.46 -4.50
CA LEU A 690 -21.61 -4.05 -5.69
C LEU A 690 -20.18 -3.70 -5.27
N TYR A 691 -19.39 -4.72 -4.99
CA TYR A 691 -18.08 -4.58 -4.35
C TYR A 691 -18.15 -3.72 -3.05
N ARG A 692 -17.33 -2.67 -2.97
CA ARG A 692 -17.29 -1.72 -1.85
C ARG A 692 -18.04 -0.41 -2.16
N ASP A 693 -18.40 -0.19 -3.42
CA ASP A 693 -18.93 1.10 -3.85
C ASP A 693 -20.43 1.26 -3.61
N GLY A 694 -21.17 0.15 -3.53
CA GLY A 694 -22.61 0.26 -3.38
C GLY A 694 -23.32 -1.05 -3.09
N ASN A 695 -24.64 -0.98 -3.10
CA ASN A 695 -25.53 -2.13 -2.96
C ASN A 695 -26.84 -1.96 -3.71
N ALA A 696 -27.46 -3.09 -4.04
CA ALA A 696 -28.84 -3.18 -4.48
C ALA A 696 -29.62 -4.01 -3.45
N VAL A 697 -30.65 -3.45 -2.84
CA VAL A 697 -31.32 -4.04 -1.68
C VAL A 697 -32.83 -3.96 -1.83
N ILE A 698 -33.51 -5.02 -1.43
CA ILE A 698 -34.96 -5.05 -1.21
C ILE A 698 -35.19 -5.07 0.31
N GLU A 699 -35.88 -4.09 0.81
CA GLU A 699 -36.16 -3.87 2.22
C GLU A 699 -37.66 -3.86 2.49
N PHE A 700 -38.11 -4.70 3.40
CA PHE A 700 -39.44 -4.65 3.94
C PHE A 700 -39.42 -3.93 5.29
N THR A 701 -40.27 -2.92 5.44
CA THR A 701 -40.41 -2.13 6.66
C THR A 701 -41.84 -2.13 7.14
N ARG A 702 -42.06 -2.54 8.39
CA ARG A 702 -43.32 -2.36 9.11
C ARG A 702 -43.16 -1.26 10.15
N TRP A 703 -43.86 -0.16 10.02
CA TRP A 703 -43.64 1.02 10.86
C TRP A 703 -44.91 1.80 11.13
N ARG A 704 -44.92 2.53 12.26
CA ARG A 704 -45.97 3.47 12.64
C ARG A 704 -45.44 4.88 12.42
N ASN A 705 -46.31 5.71 11.88
CA ASN A 705 -46.01 7.09 11.55
C ASN A 705 -47.07 7.98 12.24
N GLU A 706 -46.63 8.90 13.07
CA GLU A 706 -47.46 9.75 13.89
C GLU A 706 -47.10 11.21 13.70
N LEU A 707 -48.11 12.09 13.56
CA LEU A 707 -47.94 13.53 13.68
C LEU A 707 -48.33 13.95 15.09
N ILE A 708 -47.42 14.67 15.74
CA ILE A 708 -47.61 15.15 17.11
C ILE A 708 -47.93 16.64 17.06
N PRO A 709 -49.11 17.08 17.58
CA PRO A 709 -49.42 18.50 17.66
C PRO A 709 -48.48 19.21 18.65
N LEU A 710 -47.87 20.30 18.22
CA LEU A 710 -47.09 21.22 19.06
C LEU A 710 -47.81 22.60 19.12
N SER A 711 -47.42 23.52 18.24
CA SER A 711 -48.16 24.80 18.13
C SER A 711 -49.30 24.75 17.08
N ILE A 712 -49.24 23.79 16.17
CA ILE A 712 -50.29 23.47 15.21
C ILE A 712 -50.72 22.00 15.37
N ALA A 713 -51.99 21.72 15.13
CA ALA A 713 -52.53 20.37 15.14
C ALA A 713 -52.69 19.89 13.71
N PRO A 714 -51.84 18.97 13.23
CA PRO A 714 -52.02 18.36 11.93
C PRO A 714 -53.26 17.46 11.93
N THR A 715 -53.97 17.44 10.80
CA THR A 715 -55.24 16.71 10.64
C THR A 715 -55.09 15.20 10.43
N LEU A 716 -53.89 14.67 10.45
CA LEU A 716 -53.60 13.26 10.19
C LEU A 716 -53.41 12.49 11.50
N GLU A 717 -54.19 11.43 11.69
CA GLU A 717 -53.99 10.43 12.72
C GLU A 717 -52.76 9.57 12.45
N ALA A 718 -52.31 8.85 13.51
CA ALA A 718 -51.23 7.88 13.39
C ALA A 718 -51.59 6.73 12.45
N VAL A 719 -50.72 6.40 11.52
CA VAL A 719 -50.97 5.34 10.53
C VAL A 719 -49.89 4.26 10.56
N TRP A 720 -50.32 3.01 10.37
CA TRP A 720 -49.44 1.89 10.12
C TRP A 720 -49.18 1.73 8.65
N LEU A 721 -47.89 1.65 8.29
CA LEU A 721 -47.44 1.46 6.93
C LEU A 721 -46.60 0.19 6.84
N SER A 722 -46.77 -0.55 5.75
CA SER A 722 -45.93 -1.70 5.37
C SER A 722 -45.35 -1.40 4.00
N THR A 723 -44.07 -1.07 3.96
CA THR A 723 -43.41 -0.61 2.73
C THR A 723 -42.39 -1.62 2.25
N LEU A 724 -42.47 -1.98 1.00
CA LEU A 724 -41.44 -2.72 0.26
C LEU A 724 -40.63 -1.70 -0.54
N ARG A 725 -39.34 -1.54 -0.21
CA ARG A 725 -38.43 -0.63 -0.87
C ARG A 725 -37.39 -1.41 -1.67
N ALA A 726 -37.35 -1.19 -2.99
CA ALA A 726 -36.21 -1.55 -3.81
C ALA A 726 -35.26 -0.36 -3.89
N ARG A 727 -34.02 -0.51 -3.47
CA ARG A 727 -33.00 0.55 -3.41
C ARG A 727 -31.73 0.13 -4.11
N PHE A 728 -31.16 1.04 -4.90
CA PHE A 728 -29.86 0.96 -5.52
C PHE A 728 -29.04 2.18 -5.10
N THR A 729 -27.89 1.96 -4.50
CA THR A 729 -27.03 3.06 -4.05
C THR A 729 -25.58 2.77 -4.41
N ILE A 730 -24.90 3.79 -4.98
CA ILE A 730 -23.45 3.80 -5.20
C ILE A 730 -22.88 5.06 -4.55
N ASP A 731 -21.76 4.93 -3.85
CA ASP A 731 -21.04 6.04 -3.23
C ASP A 731 -19.52 5.85 -3.37
N THR A 732 -18.94 6.51 -4.35
CA THR A 732 -17.50 6.53 -4.66
C THR A 732 -16.82 7.81 -4.19
N ARG A 733 -17.52 8.69 -3.48
CA ARG A 733 -16.97 9.95 -2.99
C ARG A 733 -15.83 9.71 -2.00
N ASN A 734 -14.80 10.53 -2.10
CA ASN A 734 -13.66 10.49 -1.16
C ASN A 734 -13.99 11.07 0.23
N SER A 735 -15.05 11.87 0.35
CA SER A 735 -15.56 12.43 1.61
C SER A 735 -17.08 12.51 1.56
N PRO A 736 -17.81 12.42 2.69
CA PRO A 736 -19.25 12.59 2.73
C PRO A 736 -19.65 14.05 2.50
N ILE A 737 -18.85 14.99 3.00
CA ILE A 737 -19.08 16.43 2.90
C ILE A 737 -17.84 17.08 2.29
N GLY A 738 -18.05 17.98 1.35
CA GLY A 738 -16.95 18.65 0.67
C GLY A 738 -16.09 17.66 -0.15
N ALA A 739 -16.74 16.67 -0.77
CA ALA A 739 -16.08 15.75 -1.67
C ALA A 739 -15.40 16.50 -2.81
N THR A 740 -14.16 16.11 -3.13
CA THR A 740 -13.39 16.68 -4.25
C THR A 740 -13.43 15.79 -5.48
N GLN A 741 -13.81 14.53 -5.31
CA GLN A 741 -13.85 13.52 -6.37
C GLN A 741 -14.88 12.44 -6.05
N GLY A 742 -15.43 11.84 -7.11
CA GLY A 742 -16.32 10.69 -7.04
C GLY A 742 -17.78 11.08 -7.02
N ALA A 743 -18.65 10.08 -7.11
CA ALA A 743 -20.09 10.21 -7.30
C ALA A 743 -20.88 9.55 -6.17
N TYR A 744 -22.08 10.07 -5.95
CA TYR A 744 -23.12 9.43 -5.15
C TYR A 744 -24.39 9.30 -5.97
N THR A 745 -24.88 8.08 -6.12
CA THR A 745 -26.16 7.82 -6.81
C THR A 745 -27.06 7.00 -5.89
N ASN A 746 -28.29 7.45 -5.73
CA ASN A 746 -29.30 6.75 -4.96
C ASN A 746 -30.63 6.72 -5.71
N ILE A 747 -31.12 5.52 -5.96
CA ILE A 747 -32.42 5.29 -6.59
C ILE A 747 -33.21 4.40 -5.65
N TYR A 748 -34.46 4.76 -5.37
CA TYR A 748 -35.34 3.84 -4.67
C TYR A 748 -36.77 3.93 -5.16
N TYR A 749 -37.46 2.79 -5.08
CA TYR A 749 -38.88 2.68 -5.32
C TYR A 749 -39.57 2.10 -4.09
N ASP A 750 -40.49 2.85 -3.51
CA ASP A 750 -41.35 2.44 -2.40
C ASP A 750 -42.70 1.98 -2.92
N PHE A 751 -43.11 0.81 -2.46
CA PHE A 751 -44.40 0.22 -2.73
C PHE A 751 -45.05 -0.20 -1.40
N SER A 752 -46.18 0.40 -1.05
CA SER A 752 -46.87 0.23 0.24
C SER A 752 -48.33 -0.15 0.00
N PRO A 753 -48.60 -1.41 -0.43
CA PRO A 753 -49.97 -1.85 -0.72
C PRO A 753 -50.75 -2.29 0.51
N SER A 754 -52.09 -2.20 0.44
CA SER A 754 -52.97 -2.63 1.52
C SER A 754 -52.88 -4.11 1.87
N PHE A 755 -52.58 -4.99 0.90
CA PHE A 755 -52.45 -6.45 1.14
C PHE A 755 -51.26 -6.80 2.03
N LEU A 756 -50.27 -5.94 2.17
CA LEU A 756 -49.17 -6.10 3.15
C LEU A 756 -49.51 -5.53 4.52
N GLY A 757 -50.76 -5.06 4.72
CA GLY A 757 -51.24 -4.50 5.97
C GLY A 757 -50.98 -3.00 6.08
N SER A 758 -50.69 -2.30 5.00
CA SER A 758 -50.64 -0.84 5.02
C SER A 758 -52.02 -0.22 5.10
N GLN A 759 -52.20 0.76 5.99
CA GLN A 759 -53.46 1.49 6.11
C GLN A 759 -53.67 2.50 4.96
N ILE A 760 -52.59 2.96 4.37
CA ILE A 760 -52.58 3.83 3.19
C ILE A 760 -51.72 3.19 2.11
N SER A 761 -52.32 2.94 0.94
CA SER A 761 -51.56 2.44 -0.20
C SER A 761 -50.94 3.61 -0.95
N TYR A 762 -49.64 3.50 -1.24
CA TYR A 762 -48.93 4.49 -2.04
C TYR A 762 -47.74 3.87 -2.76
N SER A 763 -47.30 4.57 -3.78
CA SER A 763 -46.04 4.31 -4.46
C SER A 763 -45.25 5.59 -4.71
N LYS A 764 -43.93 5.51 -4.61
CA LYS A 764 -43.06 6.63 -4.98
C LYS A 764 -41.71 6.14 -5.48
N LEU A 765 -41.20 6.82 -6.51
CA LEU A 765 -39.89 6.66 -7.09
C LEU A 765 -39.05 7.91 -6.75
N PHE A 766 -37.80 7.69 -6.36
CA PHE A 766 -36.84 8.77 -6.14
C PHE A 766 -35.51 8.45 -6.79
N PHE A 767 -34.93 9.46 -7.40
CA PHE A 767 -33.59 9.43 -7.98
C PHE A 767 -32.80 10.62 -7.43
N SER A 768 -31.56 10.39 -7.03
CA SER A 768 -30.59 11.46 -6.79
C SER A 768 -29.21 11.05 -7.28
N HIS A 769 -28.51 12.01 -7.85
CA HIS A 769 -27.14 11.86 -8.33
C HIS A 769 -26.33 13.09 -7.97
N GLU A 770 -25.12 12.89 -7.46
CA GLU A 770 -24.11 13.91 -7.19
C GLU A 770 -22.79 13.49 -7.83
N GLU A 771 -22.21 14.33 -8.66
CA GLU A 771 -20.89 14.14 -9.28
C GLU A 771 -19.94 15.22 -8.79
N ASN A 772 -18.75 14.85 -8.37
CA ASN A 772 -17.71 15.75 -7.88
C ASN A 772 -16.44 15.57 -8.72
N THR A 773 -15.93 16.67 -9.27
CA THR A 773 -14.73 16.69 -10.10
C THR A 773 -13.84 17.85 -9.70
N SER A 774 -12.54 17.60 -9.64
CA SER A 774 -11.53 18.63 -9.36
C SER A 774 -10.70 18.93 -10.60
N TRP A 775 -10.42 20.20 -10.84
CA TRP A 775 -9.60 20.72 -11.92
C TRP A 775 -8.44 21.56 -11.39
N PHE A 776 -7.43 21.81 -12.24
CA PHE A 776 -6.26 22.64 -11.94
C PHE A 776 -5.51 22.21 -10.67
N GLY A 777 -5.30 20.88 -10.51
CA GLY A 777 -4.61 20.34 -9.34
C GLY A 777 -5.36 20.49 -8.02
N GLY A 778 -6.70 20.57 -8.06
CA GLY A 778 -7.55 20.73 -6.87
C GLY A 778 -7.89 22.18 -6.54
N ASN A 779 -7.45 23.17 -7.34
CA ASN A 779 -7.76 24.58 -7.12
C ASN A 779 -9.17 24.99 -7.52
N LEU A 780 -9.88 24.14 -8.25
CA LEU A 780 -11.31 24.32 -8.55
C LEU A 780 -12.01 22.97 -8.44
N ILE A 781 -13.07 22.92 -7.65
CA ILE A 781 -13.93 21.75 -7.46
C ILE A 781 -15.31 22.10 -7.98
N GLY A 782 -15.82 21.29 -8.91
CA GLY A 782 -17.18 21.41 -9.42
C GLY A 782 -18.04 20.27 -8.88
N ARG A 783 -19.27 20.60 -8.53
CA ARG A 783 -20.28 19.63 -8.09
C ARG A 783 -21.58 19.82 -8.84
N LEU A 784 -22.07 18.74 -9.46
CA LEU A 784 -23.38 18.64 -10.08
C LEU A 784 -24.29 17.80 -9.20
N ARG A 785 -25.49 18.28 -8.90
CA ARG A 785 -26.54 17.52 -8.20
C ARG A 785 -27.79 17.46 -9.06
N LEU A 786 -28.38 16.27 -9.17
CA LEU A 786 -29.64 16.04 -9.85
C LEU A 786 -30.56 15.25 -8.91
N SER A 787 -31.80 15.67 -8.78
CA SER A 787 -32.81 14.97 -7.99
C SER A 787 -34.16 14.99 -8.71
N ALA A 788 -34.81 13.83 -8.74
CA ALA A 788 -36.16 13.70 -9.27
C ALA A 788 -36.99 12.75 -8.40
N GLY A 789 -38.22 13.10 -8.16
CA GLY A 789 -39.11 12.29 -7.33
C GLY A 789 -40.53 12.29 -7.92
N PHE A 790 -41.16 11.12 -8.00
CA PHE A 790 -42.50 10.92 -8.51
C PHE A 790 -43.28 10.05 -7.54
N ALA A 791 -44.40 10.56 -7.01
CA ALA A 791 -45.24 9.82 -6.10
C ALA A 791 -46.70 9.94 -6.55
N ASP A 792 -47.49 8.91 -6.24
CA ASP A 792 -48.90 8.89 -6.56
C ASP A 792 -49.72 9.87 -5.68
N ASN A 793 -50.96 10.10 -6.08
CA ASN A 793 -51.82 11.05 -5.39
C ASN A 793 -52.27 10.57 -4.00
N THR A 794 -52.13 9.30 -3.69
CA THR A 794 -52.48 8.73 -2.38
C THR A 794 -51.37 8.82 -1.37
N THR A 795 -50.13 9.20 -1.81
CA THR A 795 -48.98 9.36 -0.93
C THR A 795 -49.27 10.30 0.23
N PRO A 796 -49.22 9.80 1.48
CA PRO A 796 -49.58 10.60 2.64
C PRO A 796 -48.55 11.74 2.87
N PHE A 797 -48.98 12.82 3.51
CA PHE A 797 -48.19 14.02 3.79
C PHE A 797 -46.79 13.67 4.36
N VAL A 798 -46.72 12.73 5.30
CA VAL A 798 -45.47 12.29 5.95
C VAL A 798 -44.45 11.62 5.01
N GLN A 799 -44.93 11.14 3.86
CA GLN A 799 -44.12 10.46 2.84
C GLN A 799 -43.86 11.32 1.59
N GLN A 800 -44.42 12.53 1.54
CA GLN A 800 -44.13 13.47 0.48
C GLN A 800 -42.66 13.86 0.46
N PHE A 801 -42.13 14.19 -0.71
CA PHE A 801 -40.81 14.76 -0.84
C PHE A 801 -40.74 16.12 -0.16
N SER A 802 -39.55 16.51 0.27
CA SER A 802 -39.24 17.76 0.92
C SER A 802 -38.16 18.50 0.15
N LEU A 803 -38.29 19.82 0.05
CA LEU A 803 -37.39 20.71 -0.67
C LEU A 803 -36.92 21.84 0.24
N GLY A 804 -35.59 22.08 0.28
CA GLY A 804 -34.98 23.23 0.97
C GLY A 804 -33.86 22.84 1.93
N GLY A 805 -33.04 23.82 2.32
CA GLY A 805 -31.87 23.67 3.17
C GLY A 805 -30.59 23.33 2.41
N ILE A 806 -29.48 23.29 3.15
CA ILE A 806 -28.13 23.09 2.57
C ILE A 806 -27.55 21.68 2.81
N GLY A 807 -28.27 20.83 3.52
CA GLY A 807 -27.89 19.44 3.78
C GLY A 807 -28.77 18.79 4.83
N SER A 808 -29.35 17.66 4.47
CA SER A 808 -30.10 16.78 5.38
C SER A 808 -30.43 15.49 4.65
N GLN A 809 -30.52 14.38 5.39
CA GLN A 809 -30.98 13.10 4.86
C GLN A 809 -32.47 13.11 4.43
N PHE A 810 -33.21 14.12 4.84
CA PHE A 810 -34.68 14.17 4.76
C PHE A 810 -35.24 15.20 3.77
N SER A 811 -34.41 16.12 3.27
CA SER A 811 -34.81 17.17 2.34
C SER A 811 -33.89 17.25 1.16
N THR A 812 -34.46 17.53 -0.02
CA THR A 812 -33.63 17.79 -1.22
C THR A 812 -33.00 19.17 -1.09
N ILE A 813 -31.69 19.25 -1.26
CA ILE A 813 -30.90 20.47 -1.12
C ILE A 813 -31.37 21.52 -2.12
N PHE A 814 -31.68 22.72 -1.60
CA PHE A 814 -32.02 23.91 -2.41
C PHE A 814 -31.58 25.17 -1.68
N TYR A 815 -30.52 25.81 -2.15
CA TYR A 815 -30.04 27.07 -1.60
C TYR A 815 -31.07 28.19 -1.82
N GLY A 816 -31.40 28.98 -0.78
CA GLY A 816 -32.40 30.04 -0.79
C GLY A 816 -33.75 29.62 -0.25
N LEU A 817 -33.92 28.34 0.13
CA LEU A 817 -35.10 27.85 0.88
C LEU A 817 -34.65 27.30 2.23
N ARG A 818 -35.49 27.49 3.27
CA ARG A 818 -35.26 26.86 4.58
C ARG A 818 -35.47 25.35 4.50
N PHE A 819 -34.92 24.61 5.45
CA PHE A 819 -35.14 23.20 5.56
C PHE A 819 -36.63 22.82 5.60
N ASP A 820 -37.03 21.88 4.72
CA ASP A 820 -38.42 21.39 4.64
C ASP A 820 -39.47 22.51 4.37
N GLU A 821 -39.05 23.55 3.64
CA GLU A 821 -39.95 24.70 3.38
C GLU A 821 -41.11 24.36 2.46
N PHE A 822 -40.86 23.50 1.46
CA PHE A 822 -41.89 23.00 0.55
C PHE A 822 -42.00 21.50 0.58
N ARG A 823 -43.23 20.97 0.48
CA ARG A 823 -43.51 19.54 0.34
C ARG A 823 -44.40 19.27 -0.86
N GLY A 824 -44.20 18.10 -1.49
CA GLY A 824 -44.98 17.68 -2.62
C GLY A 824 -44.78 16.28 -3.04
N ARG A 825 -45.45 15.83 -4.07
CA ARG A 825 -45.40 14.47 -4.64
C ARG A 825 -44.57 14.38 -5.92
N GLN A 826 -44.35 15.51 -6.58
CA GLN A 826 -43.55 15.62 -7.79
C GLN A 826 -42.38 16.55 -7.53
N LEU A 827 -41.16 16.11 -7.75
CA LEU A 827 -39.92 16.84 -7.47
C LEU A 827 -38.99 16.77 -8.68
N ILE A 828 -38.46 17.90 -9.11
CA ILE A 828 -37.38 17.96 -10.12
C ILE A 828 -36.47 19.11 -9.71
N VAL A 829 -35.20 18.81 -9.46
CA VAL A 829 -34.17 19.77 -9.03
C VAL A 829 -32.82 19.45 -9.63
N ALA A 830 -32.15 20.47 -10.12
CA ALA A 830 -30.73 20.44 -10.50
C ALA A 830 -29.96 21.49 -9.70
N GLY A 831 -28.74 21.20 -9.33
CA GLY A 831 -27.86 22.10 -8.60
C GLY A 831 -26.43 22.07 -9.15
N LEU A 832 -25.80 23.22 -9.22
CA LEU A 832 -24.38 23.38 -9.59
C LEU A 832 -23.66 24.09 -8.46
N GLU A 833 -22.45 23.66 -8.18
CA GLU A 833 -21.58 24.27 -7.19
C GLU A 833 -20.18 24.39 -7.77
N ALA A 834 -19.56 25.55 -7.59
CA ALA A 834 -18.15 25.79 -7.87
C ALA A 834 -17.46 26.21 -6.56
N GLN A 835 -16.45 25.44 -6.14
CA GLN A 835 -15.73 25.65 -4.90
C GLN A 835 -14.24 25.84 -5.20
N ALA A 836 -13.61 26.83 -4.54
CA ALA A 836 -12.19 27.09 -4.64
C ALA A 836 -11.57 27.28 -3.24
N PRO A 837 -10.33 26.81 -3.01
CA PRO A 837 -9.61 27.11 -1.79
C PRO A 837 -9.27 28.61 -1.74
N LEU A 838 -9.38 29.22 -0.57
CA LEU A 838 -8.93 30.58 -0.37
C LEU A 838 -7.41 30.61 -0.12
N PRO A 839 -6.68 31.59 -0.69
CA PRO A 839 -5.24 31.72 -0.51
C PRO A 839 -4.85 32.16 0.92
N ILE A 840 -5.82 32.54 1.74
CA ILE A 840 -5.62 32.92 3.13
C ILE A 840 -5.71 31.65 3.97
N GLN A 841 -4.58 31.13 4.41
CA GLN A 841 -4.56 30.07 5.42
C GLN A 841 -4.90 30.66 6.79
N LEU A 842 -6.18 30.65 7.12
CA LEU A 842 -6.56 30.57 8.52
C LEU A 842 -6.02 29.27 9.12
N VAL A 843 -6.06 29.10 10.42
CA VAL A 843 -5.54 27.89 11.13
C VAL A 843 -5.96 26.55 10.47
N VAL A 844 -7.00 26.56 9.64
CA VAL A 844 -7.55 25.39 8.92
C VAL A 844 -7.83 25.73 7.44
N PRO A 845 -7.81 24.71 6.54
CA PRO A 845 -8.14 24.90 5.13
C PRO A 845 -9.52 25.53 4.97
N THR A 846 -9.59 26.62 4.22
CA THR A 846 -10.78 27.43 4.00
C THR A 846 -11.14 27.47 2.52
N PHE A 847 -12.43 27.33 2.22
CA PHE A 847 -12.96 27.30 0.86
C PHE A 847 -14.09 28.32 0.68
N PHE A 848 -14.19 28.85 -0.51
CA PHE A 848 -15.32 29.67 -0.96
C PHE A 848 -16.07 28.93 -2.06
N SER A 849 -17.40 28.91 -1.96
CA SER A 849 -18.28 28.22 -2.91
C SER A 849 -19.39 29.16 -3.41
N VAL A 850 -19.74 28.96 -4.67
CA VAL A 850 -20.90 29.57 -5.31
C VAL A 850 -21.88 28.46 -5.70
N HIS A 851 -23.16 28.65 -5.38
CA HIS A 851 -24.21 27.66 -5.59
C HIS A 851 -25.28 28.22 -6.50
N TYR A 852 -25.75 27.40 -7.43
CA TYR A 852 -26.94 27.68 -8.23
C TYR A 852 -27.82 26.44 -8.27
N ASN A 853 -29.11 26.60 -7.95
CA ASN A 853 -30.11 25.56 -8.00
C ASN A 853 -31.27 25.98 -8.90
N VAL A 854 -31.87 25.03 -9.59
CA VAL A 854 -33.08 25.24 -10.38
C VAL A 854 -33.99 24.02 -10.24
N GLY A 855 -35.29 24.26 -10.07
CA GLY A 855 -36.26 23.19 -9.92
C GLY A 855 -37.44 23.59 -9.08
N ASN A 856 -38.36 22.68 -8.80
CA ASN A 856 -39.50 22.89 -7.95
C ASN A 856 -40.10 21.59 -7.42
N ILE A 857 -41.09 21.71 -6.57
CA ILE A 857 -41.87 20.61 -6.01
C ILE A 857 -43.38 20.92 -6.17
N TRP A 858 -44.15 19.92 -6.59
CA TRP A 858 -45.60 20.08 -6.84
C TRP A 858 -46.39 18.98 -6.15
N LEU A 859 -47.66 19.29 -5.86
CA LEU A 859 -48.60 18.33 -5.25
C LEU A 859 -49.15 17.33 -6.29
N PHE A 860 -49.41 17.74 -7.53
CA PHE A 860 -50.00 16.91 -8.57
C PHE A 860 -49.14 16.91 -9.84
N ALA A 861 -49.16 15.82 -10.55
CA ALA A 861 -48.44 15.68 -11.81
C ALA A 861 -48.93 16.65 -12.90
N SER A 862 -50.23 17.03 -12.87
CA SER A 862 -50.84 18.05 -13.76
C SER A 862 -50.22 19.44 -13.56
N ASP A 863 -49.68 19.70 -12.39
CA ASP A 863 -49.19 21.04 -12.02
C ASP A 863 -47.73 21.26 -12.46
N VAL A 864 -47.05 20.21 -12.92
CA VAL A 864 -45.63 20.29 -13.33
C VAL A 864 -45.51 21.14 -14.59
N LYS A 865 -44.93 22.34 -14.44
CA LYS A 865 -44.66 23.27 -15.52
C LYS A 865 -43.24 23.83 -15.37
N LEU A 866 -42.48 23.85 -16.44
CA LEU A 866 -41.09 24.37 -16.43
C LEU A 866 -41.02 25.86 -16.07
N ARG A 867 -42.02 26.62 -16.43
CA ARG A 867 -42.11 28.07 -16.08
C ARG A 867 -42.24 28.35 -14.58
N ASP A 868 -42.65 27.33 -13.81
CA ASP A 868 -42.84 27.48 -12.35
C ASP A 868 -41.56 27.09 -11.60
N PHE A 869 -40.44 26.87 -12.28
CA PHE A 869 -39.19 26.56 -11.62
C PHE A 869 -38.72 27.70 -10.73
N LEU A 870 -38.29 27.36 -9.54
CA LEU A 870 -37.54 28.20 -8.64
C LEU A 870 -36.09 28.20 -9.01
N HIS A 871 -35.43 29.32 -8.86
CA HIS A 871 -34.01 29.52 -8.98
C HIS A 871 -33.45 29.87 -7.62
N GLY A 872 -32.38 29.29 -7.19
CA GLY A 872 -31.64 29.57 -5.96
C GLY A 872 -30.21 29.94 -6.27
N ILE A 873 -29.76 31.07 -5.72
CA ILE A 873 -28.34 31.46 -5.81
C ILE A 873 -27.79 31.66 -4.40
N GLY A 874 -26.59 31.16 -4.13
CA GLY A 874 -26.00 31.30 -2.80
C GLY A 874 -24.46 31.33 -2.85
N ILE A 875 -23.93 31.88 -1.78
CA ILE A 875 -22.48 31.87 -1.52
C ILE A 875 -22.23 31.19 -0.17
N GLU A 876 -21.12 30.46 -0.07
CA GLU A 876 -20.77 29.73 1.13
C GLU A 876 -19.28 29.90 1.44
N LEU A 877 -18.95 30.11 2.71
CA LEU A 877 -17.63 30.00 3.27
C LEU A 877 -17.59 28.71 4.10
N SER A 878 -16.65 27.83 3.79
CA SER A 878 -16.49 26.57 4.52
C SER A 878 -15.07 26.37 5.02
N LEU A 879 -14.94 25.87 6.28
CA LEU A 879 -13.68 25.61 6.96
C LEU A 879 -13.63 24.13 7.34
N ARG A 880 -12.55 23.45 6.96
CA ARG A 880 -12.35 22.04 7.30
C ARG A 880 -11.73 21.91 8.68
N THR A 881 -12.57 21.75 9.71
CA THR A 881 -12.15 21.63 11.10
C THR A 881 -11.95 20.16 11.53
N PRO A 882 -11.23 19.88 12.63
CA PRO A 882 -11.09 18.52 13.16
C PRO A 882 -12.42 17.85 13.57
N ILE A 883 -13.43 18.65 13.91
CA ILE A 883 -14.76 18.15 14.31
C ILE A 883 -15.77 18.12 13.15
N GLY A 884 -15.32 18.32 11.91
CA GLY A 884 -16.12 18.33 10.70
C GLY A 884 -16.11 19.67 9.98
N LEU A 885 -16.93 19.81 8.96
CA LEU A 885 -17.01 21.02 8.15
C LEU A 885 -17.81 22.11 8.87
N ALA A 886 -17.21 23.30 9.06
CA ALA A 886 -17.95 24.50 9.47
C ALA A 886 -18.39 25.24 8.21
N ARG A 887 -19.68 25.55 8.08
CA ARG A 887 -20.28 26.19 6.91
C ARG A 887 -21.09 27.44 7.33
N LEU A 888 -20.85 28.50 6.63
CA LEU A 888 -21.61 29.75 6.71
C LEU A 888 -22.07 30.09 5.30
N ALA A 889 -23.38 30.12 5.06
CA ALA A 889 -23.90 30.42 3.75
C ALA A 889 -25.03 31.43 3.80
N THR A 890 -25.17 32.18 2.73
CA THR A 890 -26.34 32.99 2.47
C THR A 890 -26.85 32.75 1.06
N ALA A 891 -28.15 32.65 0.92
CA ALA A 891 -28.76 32.38 -0.37
C ALA A 891 -30.13 32.99 -0.50
N MET A 892 -30.53 33.24 -1.74
CA MET A 892 -31.82 33.78 -2.09
C MET A 892 -32.45 32.92 -3.18
N SER A 893 -33.77 32.71 -3.08
CA SER A 893 -34.55 32.08 -4.14
C SER A 893 -35.46 33.07 -4.85
N PHE A 894 -35.68 32.83 -6.14
CA PHE A 894 -36.53 33.64 -6.98
C PHE A 894 -37.23 32.78 -8.04
N ARG A 895 -38.27 33.30 -8.64
CA ARG A 895 -38.91 32.71 -9.82
C ARG A 895 -39.24 33.82 -10.85
N LEU A 896 -39.46 33.41 -12.09
CA LEU A 896 -39.88 34.29 -13.14
C LEU A 896 -41.40 34.33 -13.15
N GLY A 897 -42.00 35.50 -12.89
CA GLY A 897 -43.44 35.75 -12.96
C GLY A 897 -43.80 36.58 -14.19
N GLU A 898 -45.03 36.43 -14.65
CA GLU A 898 -45.64 37.28 -15.71
C GLU A 898 -46.71 38.18 -15.13
N PHE A 899 -46.62 39.47 -15.42
CA PHE A 899 -47.63 40.46 -15.09
C PHE A 899 -47.86 41.36 -16.29
N GLU A 900 -49.05 41.48 -16.79
CA GLU A 900 -49.42 42.31 -17.93
C GLU A 900 -48.54 42.13 -19.16
N ARG A 901 -48.17 40.85 -19.51
CA ARG A 901 -47.24 40.43 -20.57
C ARG A 901 -45.79 40.85 -20.36
N THR A 902 -45.43 41.33 -19.19
CA THR A 902 -44.03 41.60 -18.82
C THR A 902 -43.53 40.53 -17.86
N THR A 903 -42.33 40.00 -18.13
CA THR A 903 -41.66 39.05 -17.21
C THR A 903 -40.95 39.84 -16.13
N PHE A 904 -41.16 39.51 -14.87
CA PHE A 904 -40.45 40.10 -13.75
C PHE A 904 -39.91 39.05 -12.77
N VAL A 905 -38.93 39.42 -11.98
CA VAL A 905 -38.32 38.54 -11.00
C VAL A 905 -39.06 38.61 -9.68
N GLN A 906 -39.62 37.49 -9.26
CA GLN A 906 -40.28 37.35 -7.94
C GLN A 906 -39.30 36.80 -6.95
N THR A 907 -38.95 37.50 -5.90
CA THR A 907 -37.96 37.10 -4.87
C THR A 907 -38.65 36.79 -3.56
N VAL A 908 -37.91 36.08 -2.66
CA VAL A 908 -38.24 35.92 -1.24
C VAL A 908 -37.07 36.42 -0.38
N PRO A 909 -37.30 36.67 0.92
CA PRO A 909 -36.24 37.11 1.82
C PRO A 909 -35.07 36.11 1.82
N PRO A 910 -33.78 36.57 1.89
CA PRO A 910 -32.62 35.72 1.93
C PRO A 910 -32.63 34.78 3.14
N VAL A 911 -32.00 33.66 3.02
CA VAL A 911 -31.77 32.69 4.10
C VAL A 911 -30.30 32.65 4.46
N TYR A 912 -30.05 32.64 5.76
CA TYR A 912 -28.72 32.41 6.31
C TYR A 912 -28.66 31.02 6.89
N TYR A 913 -27.59 30.29 6.61
CA TYR A 913 -27.37 28.93 7.08
C TYR A 913 -26.09 28.88 7.86
N PHE A 914 -26.11 28.03 8.89
CA PHE A 914 -24.95 27.68 9.68
C PHE A 914 -24.94 26.19 9.95
N SER A 915 -23.79 25.56 9.79
CA SER A 915 -23.55 24.20 10.29
C SER A 915 -22.10 24.00 10.69
N LEU A 916 -21.89 23.22 11.76
CA LEU A 916 -20.58 22.78 12.23
C LEU A 916 -20.66 21.29 12.57
N GLY A 917 -19.78 20.48 12.04
CA GLY A 917 -19.75 19.04 12.29
C GLY A 917 -20.04 18.22 11.04
N TYR A 918 -20.14 16.90 11.23
CA TYR A 918 -20.52 15.97 10.17
C TYR A 918 -22.03 15.92 9.98
N GLU A 919 -22.50 15.59 8.78
CA GLU A 919 -23.94 15.44 8.51
C GLU A 919 -24.46 14.12 9.09
N PHE A 920 -25.50 14.20 9.88
CA PHE A 920 -26.15 13.05 10.50
C PHE A 920 -27.33 12.55 9.72
#